data_4adb46cedf2c3e27b32e3f30abb84fcf
#
_entry.id   4adb46cedf2c3e27b32e3f30abb84fcf
#
_cell.length_a   1.000
_cell.length_b   1.000
_cell.length_c   1.000
_cell.angle_alpha   90.00
_cell.angle_beta   90.00
_cell.angle_gamma   90.00
#
_symmetry.space_group_name_H-M   'P 1'
#
loop_
_entity.id
_entity.type
_entity.pdbx_description
1 polymer ?
#
loop_
_entity_poly.entity_id
_entity_poly.type
_entity_poly.pdbx_seq_one_letter_code
_entity_poly.pdbx_strand_id
1 'polypeptide(L)'
;MTLEDIAASGSETAPPTPQTPANTTPRRAPGTPRVTRDLPAMPAVEPAADAVALPEAPPPRPGGREQGNGETAPTKARRASPAEPPPASDGLSNGHARGSPGYQTVQAGFGAGADVTIPLGGPGYAPVGTRANFHRRRRRYLLYVRRSARARQAARSLGLARAVMAIVVAIAALVAVVTSGAVSAGAGYYQVRAADIAALNRTVAAKDSVRVYDANGILLYEFADSGVQHSVPLAKIPVAVINATIAIEDHSFWDNQGVDFNSIVRAAYTNVVQHRISQGGSTITQQLIKQNVLNSNESFERKIKEAILAFGMTTQGVFSKRQIIEMYLNSIPYGQEAYGVDAAARAYFGYTDDTDTGVSAAQRLDLAQAAMLAGIPQNPNLNNPLLYPQHAHDRQVEVLRNMVELGYTTQSQADTAAAESLKPGFFKPQPAPKNLAPHFVNFVRDQLEQMVESGQLRNLSRSGLNVYTTLDLDLQNHVQDAIKQHLYGDDRDDYVGHRFIRDDHLTNSAAIIADHHTGAIKVMLGSVDYYSDKIDGQFNVATQGYRGPGSSFKPIVYATAFSKGWFPAMTVSDMPTVFWDEGQNRVYKPLNFNNHQFEGNITLRKALQWSLNIPAVKVMQYAGVEDVQRNAMRMGIRKWEGQWGLSSVLGSLDVTLYDMTQAYTVFANEGKYIPMYSIDHITDGASSVLFQHREVLPVQVLSPQVAYMVTSVLSDNPSRAGDFGTCSPLYLDPSRDDCFAHNGDSPNAWPAAAKTGTGQDFRDDWTLGYTMDYTMGVWAGNNDHTPMVRIDGITGAAPTWYRSLLYAEQKLPKRAFPTPSGMQKATYTSNGVTSSDWFLAGPLPPPNIGNSGPTVVPCIVYHDDPNNPWDFC
;
A
#
# COMPACT_ATOMS: atom_id res chain seq x y z
N MET A 1 -21.91 -47.60 -10.66
CA MET A 1 -22.79 -47.74 -11.83
C MET A 1 -22.14 -46.81 -12.85
N THR A 2 -21.51 -47.44 -13.75
CA THR A 2 -20.60 -46.92 -14.80
C THR A 2 -21.37 -46.29 -15.95
N LEU A 3 -20.75 -45.26 -16.49
CA LEU A 3 -21.00 -44.76 -17.85
C LEU A 3 -20.97 -45.92 -18.86
N GLU A 4 -22.00 -46.00 -19.66
CA GLU A 4 -22.14 -46.60 -21.00
C GLU A 4 -23.58 -47.07 -21.16
N ASP A 5 -24.18 -46.50 -22.16
CA ASP A 5 -25.39 -46.92 -22.90
C ASP A 5 -26.33 -45.73 -23.13
N ILE A 6 -26.20 -45.17 -24.29
CA ILE A 6 -27.27 -44.94 -25.30
C ILE A 6 -26.60 -44.23 -26.50
N ALA A 7 -26.21 -45.04 -27.48
CA ALA A 7 -26.03 -44.61 -28.85
C ALA A 7 -27.13 -45.24 -29.69
N ALA A 8 -27.53 -44.51 -30.69
CA ALA A 8 -28.34 -44.92 -31.87
C ALA A 8 -29.81 -44.52 -31.88
N SER A 9 -30.13 -43.51 -32.66
CA SER A 9 -30.98 -43.59 -33.89
C SER A 9 -31.51 -42.21 -34.30
N GLY A 10 -31.39 -41.89 -35.61
CA GLY A 10 -32.32 -40.98 -36.27
C GLY A 10 -31.70 -39.80 -37.01
N SER A 11 -31.38 -40.07 -38.22
CA SER A 11 -31.18 -39.31 -39.45
C SER A 11 -32.02 -38.06 -39.70
N GLU A 12 -31.47 -37.19 -40.57
CA GLU A 12 -32.12 -36.18 -41.47
C GLU A 12 -32.52 -34.84 -40.83
N THR A 13 -32.23 -33.67 -41.29
CA THR A 13 -31.89 -33.08 -42.57
C THR A 13 -31.33 -31.67 -42.36
N ALA A 14 -30.37 -31.26 -43.18
CA ALA A 14 -29.83 -29.90 -43.21
C ALA A 14 -30.74 -28.95 -44.00
N PRO A 15 -30.90 -27.67 -43.60
CA PRO A 15 -31.41 -26.62 -44.46
C PRO A 15 -30.26 -25.81 -45.07
N PRO A 16 -30.57 -25.11 -46.24
CA PRO A 16 -29.57 -24.66 -47.19
C PRO A 16 -28.94 -23.29 -46.88
N THR A 17 -27.73 -23.12 -47.38
CA THR A 17 -26.94 -21.88 -47.47
C THR A 17 -27.62 -20.81 -48.30
N PRO A 18 -27.63 -19.51 -47.90
CA PRO A 18 -28.03 -18.43 -48.80
C PRO A 18 -26.83 -17.94 -49.60
N GLN A 19 -27.07 -17.85 -50.88
CA GLN A 19 -26.19 -17.29 -51.91
C GLN A 19 -26.07 -15.76 -51.82
N THR A 20 -24.87 -15.24 -52.06
CA THR A 20 -24.51 -13.87 -52.28
C THR A 20 -25.17 -13.32 -53.57
N PRO A 21 -25.74 -12.11 -53.58
CA PRO A 21 -26.03 -11.38 -54.83
C PRO A 21 -24.97 -10.34 -55.13
N ALA A 22 -24.71 -10.26 -56.43
CA ALA A 22 -23.72 -9.43 -57.12
C ALA A 22 -24.04 -7.95 -57.12
N ASN A 23 -22.95 -7.18 -57.21
CA ASN A 23 -22.79 -5.79 -57.61
C ASN A 23 -23.94 -5.21 -58.48
N THR A 24 -24.58 -4.13 -58.00
CA THR A 24 -25.14 -3.11 -58.87
C THR A 24 -24.94 -1.70 -58.28
N THR A 25 -24.24 -0.87 -59.04
CA THR A 25 -24.05 0.58 -58.87
C THR A 25 -25.40 1.34 -58.82
N PRO A 26 -25.59 2.32 -57.92
CA PRO A 26 -26.72 3.22 -58.04
C PRO A 26 -26.39 4.50 -58.83
N ARG A 27 -27.27 4.80 -59.74
CA ARG A 27 -27.40 6.04 -60.52
C ARG A 27 -27.61 7.28 -59.65
N ARG A 28 -26.98 8.38 -60.09
CA ARG A 28 -27.20 9.76 -59.65
C ARG A 28 -28.67 10.17 -59.82
N ALA A 29 -29.22 10.86 -58.82
CA ALA A 29 -30.41 11.70 -58.96
C ALA A 29 -30.16 13.15 -58.48
N PRO A 30 -30.92 14.16 -58.95
CA PRO A 30 -30.39 15.51 -59.10
C PRO A 30 -30.64 16.47 -57.94
N GLY A 31 -29.90 17.56 -57.99
CA GLY A 31 -29.61 18.58 -57.03
C GLY A 31 -30.78 19.33 -56.36
N THR A 32 -30.45 19.80 -55.18
CA THR A 32 -31.08 20.94 -54.50
C THR A 32 -30.01 21.99 -54.13
N PRO A 33 -30.38 23.29 -54.13
CA PRO A 33 -29.43 24.38 -54.29
C PRO A 33 -28.73 24.78 -53.03
N ARG A 34 -27.40 25.05 -53.12
CA ARG A 34 -26.56 25.70 -52.12
C ARG A 34 -27.04 27.14 -51.91
N VAL A 35 -27.36 27.48 -50.68
CA VAL A 35 -27.42 28.85 -50.20
C VAL A 35 -26.07 29.18 -49.58
N THR A 36 -25.28 29.97 -50.29
CA THR A 36 -24.08 30.62 -49.77
C THR A 36 -24.52 31.83 -48.94
N ARG A 37 -24.20 31.85 -47.67
CA ARG A 37 -24.20 33.07 -46.86
C ARG A 37 -22.75 33.48 -46.66
N ASP A 38 -22.36 34.55 -47.30
CA ASP A 38 -21.10 35.26 -47.07
C ASP A 38 -21.10 35.86 -45.67
N LEU A 39 -20.11 35.52 -44.88
CA LEU A 39 -19.72 36.25 -43.67
C LEU A 39 -18.48 37.07 -44.00
N PRO A 40 -18.41 38.35 -43.59
CA PRO A 40 -17.30 39.24 -43.94
C PRO A 40 -16.05 38.88 -43.12
N ALA A 41 -14.90 38.94 -43.80
CA ALA A 41 -13.57 38.77 -43.23
C ALA A 41 -13.27 39.84 -42.19
N MET A 42 -12.79 39.40 -41.00
CA MET A 42 -12.16 40.30 -40.03
C MET A 42 -10.72 40.60 -40.43
N PRO A 43 -10.25 41.86 -40.23
CA PRO A 43 -8.93 42.27 -40.63
C PRO A 43 -7.83 41.68 -39.72
N ALA A 44 -6.70 41.38 -40.33
CA ALA A 44 -5.48 40.94 -39.67
C ALA A 44 -4.93 42.03 -38.71
N VAL A 45 -4.68 41.64 -37.46
CA VAL A 45 -3.96 42.53 -36.49
C VAL A 45 -2.48 42.23 -36.59
N GLU A 46 -1.70 43.23 -36.96
CA GLU A 46 -0.22 43.21 -36.88
C GLU A 46 0.24 43.14 -35.41
N PRO A 47 1.39 42.52 -35.11
CA PRO A 47 1.95 42.50 -33.74
C PRO A 47 2.62 43.84 -33.45
N ALA A 48 2.08 44.58 -32.49
CA ALA A 48 2.77 45.72 -31.89
C ALA A 48 3.83 45.22 -30.89
N ALA A 49 5.08 45.57 -31.18
CA ALA A 49 6.19 45.50 -30.25
C ALA A 49 6.11 46.68 -29.27
N ASP A 50 5.86 46.42 -28.00
CA ASP A 50 6.26 47.31 -26.91
C ASP A 50 6.58 46.50 -25.66
N ALA A 51 7.89 46.41 -25.41
CA ALA A 51 8.48 45.87 -24.21
C ALA A 51 8.30 46.87 -23.05
N VAL A 52 7.42 46.56 -22.10
CA VAL A 52 7.40 47.27 -20.82
C VAL A 52 8.24 46.47 -19.81
N ALA A 53 9.36 47.13 -19.42
CA ALA A 53 10.26 46.62 -18.40
C ALA A 53 9.60 46.52 -17.02
N LEU A 54 9.83 45.42 -16.34
CA LEU A 54 9.50 45.23 -14.92
C LEU A 54 10.47 46.05 -14.06
N PRO A 55 10.05 46.68 -12.96
CA PRO A 55 10.93 47.40 -12.04
C PRO A 55 11.77 46.48 -11.19
N GLU A 56 13.07 46.77 -11.12
CA GLU A 56 14.07 46.12 -10.27
C GLU A 56 13.77 46.36 -8.77
N ALA A 57 14.06 45.35 -7.98
CA ALA A 57 14.01 45.37 -6.52
C ALA A 57 15.15 46.27 -5.97
N PRO A 58 14.94 47.07 -4.91
CA PRO A 58 15.97 47.95 -4.33
C PRO A 58 17.01 47.15 -3.54
N PRO A 59 18.29 47.64 -3.52
CA PRO A 59 19.38 47.00 -2.80
C PRO A 59 19.33 47.24 -1.28
N PRO A 60 19.98 46.38 -0.45
CA PRO A 60 20.01 46.53 0.99
C PRO A 60 20.90 47.68 1.45
N ARG A 61 20.43 48.45 2.43
CA ARG A 61 21.18 49.57 3.07
C ARG A 61 22.17 49.04 4.12
N PRO A 62 23.35 49.68 4.28
CA PRO A 62 24.36 49.29 5.25
C PRO A 62 24.06 49.81 6.67
N GLY A 63 24.63 49.12 7.64
CA GLY A 63 24.41 49.29 9.06
C GLY A 63 24.82 50.62 9.66
N GLY A 64 24.11 51.00 10.72
CA GLY A 64 24.48 52.04 11.69
C GLY A 64 24.52 51.46 13.10
N ARG A 65 25.67 51.61 13.75
CA ARG A 65 25.87 51.38 15.19
C ARG A 65 25.15 52.47 15.99
N GLU A 66 24.51 52.09 17.08
CA GLU A 66 24.54 52.87 18.30
C GLU A 66 24.30 52.03 19.55
N GLN A 67 24.97 52.44 20.62
CA GLN A 67 25.16 51.83 21.92
C GLN A 67 23.97 52.08 22.88
N GLY A 68 23.79 51.17 23.84
CA GLY A 68 23.22 51.61 25.12
C GLY A 68 22.46 50.54 25.93
N ASN A 69 23.16 49.94 26.89
CA ASN A 69 22.83 49.58 28.26
C ASN A 69 21.54 48.82 28.63
N GLY A 70 21.79 47.73 29.36
CA GLY A 70 21.02 47.43 30.56
C GLY A 70 20.55 46.02 30.75
N GLU A 71 21.35 45.23 31.51
CA GLU A 71 20.98 44.20 32.49
C GLU A 71 19.66 43.39 32.30
N THR A 72 19.71 42.14 32.15
CA THR A 72 19.66 41.04 33.16
C THR A 72 19.55 39.69 32.47
N ALA A 73 20.34 38.75 32.89
CA ALA A 73 20.32 37.38 32.39
C ALA A 73 19.15 36.57 32.95
N PRO A 74 18.67 35.58 32.22
CA PRO A 74 18.25 34.34 32.87
C PRO A 74 18.88 33.09 32.26
N THR A 75 19.41 32.35 33.14
CA THR A 75 19.48 30.87 33.33
C THR A 75 19.33 29.97 32.09
N LYS A 76 20.41 29.26 31.84
CA LYS A 76 20.52 28.07 31.01
C LYS A 76 19.63 26.93 31.52
N ALA A 77 18.73 26.41 30.68
CA ALA A 77 18.12 25.11 30.86
C ALA A 77 19.05 24.02 30.29
N ARG A 78 19.50 23.13 31.16
CA ARG A 78 20.29 21.94 30.85
C ARG A 78 19.40 20.86 30.22
N ARG A 79 19.90 20.27 29.14
CA ARG A 79 19.48 18.94 28.67
C ARG A 79 19.74 17.89 29.76
N ALA A 80 18.74 17.08 30.10
CA ALA A 80 18.88 15.89 30.91
C ALA A 80 19.11 14.67 30.00
N SER A 81 20.19 13.94 30.25
CA SER A 81 20.41 12.58 29.76
C SER A 81 19.83 11.57 30.76
N PRO A 82 19.47 10.35 30.35
CA PRO A 82 18.79 9.38 31.20
C PRO A 82 19.74 8.69 32.18
N ALA A 83 19.21 8.43 33.41
CA ALA A 83 19.90 7.85 34.54
C ALA A 83 19.93 6.32 34.45
N GLU A 84 21.08 5.76 34.87
CA GLU A 84 21.31 4.35 35.18
C GLU A 84 20.60 3.95 36.50
N PRO A 85 20.30 2.65 36.71
CA PRO A 85 19.69 2.15 37.94
C PRO A 85 20.78 1.86 39.04
N PRO A 86 20.43 2.04 40.33
CA PRO A 86 21.37 1.83 41.42
C PRO A 86 21.49 0.35 41.88
N PRO A 87 22.55 0.02 42.60
CA PRO A 87 22.89 -1.34 43.03
C PRO A 87 22.15 -1.79 44.30
N ALA A 88 22.03 -3.12 44.42
CA ALA A 88 21.39 -3.80 45.53
C ALA A 88 22.19 -3.62 46.83
N SER A 89 21.49 -3.47 47.97
CA SER A 89 22.02 -3.62 49.33
C SER A 89 21.21 -4.65 50.11
N ASP A 90 21.97 -5.56 50.78
CA ASP A 90 21.53 -6.60 51.71
C ASP A 90 20.72 -6.06 52.91
N GLY A 91 19.85 -6.89 53.45
CA GLY A 91 19.24 -6.64 54.74
C GLY A 91 18.13 -7.64 55.12
N LEU A 92 18.55 -8.71 55.72
CA LEU A 92 17.92 -9.62 56.74
C LEU A 92 16.55 -9.18 57.32
N SER A 93 15.47 -10.01 57.35
CA SER A 93 15.09 -10.85 58.50
C SER A 93 13.64 -11.38 58.41
N ASN A 94 13.51 -12.66 58.70
CA ASN A 94 12.47 -13.37 59.46
C ASN A 94 10.98 -13.29 59.11
N GLY A 95 10.42 -14.48 58.88
CA GLY A 95 9.21 -14.81 59.60
C GLY A 95 8.11 -15.62 58.85
N HIS A 96 8.11 -16.94 59.10
CA HIS A 96 6.94 -17.84 59.23
C HIS A 96 5.92 -18.02 58.06
N ALA A 97 5.82 -19.11 57.52
CA ALA A 97 5.14 -20.40 57.85
C ALA A 97 4.09 -20.84 56.85
N ARG A 98 4.15 -22.11 56.52
CA ARG A 98 3.09 -23.07 56.14
C ARG A 98 2.62 -23.17 54.67
N GLY A 99 2.87 -24.39 54.20
CA GLY A 99 1.86 -25.19 53.51
C GLY A 99 2.39 -26.07 52.38
N SER A 100 2.74 -27.32 52.72
CA SER A 100 2.91 -28.44 51.77
C SER A 100 1.54 -28.83 51.14
N PRO A 101 1.39 -29.78 50.20
CA PRO A 101 2.21 -30.95 49.89
C PRO A 101 2.30 -31.29 48.37
N GLY A 102 3.22 -32.15 47.95
CA GLY A 102 2.87 -33.50 47.62
C GLY A 102 3.58 -34.07 46.38
N TYR A 103 4.37 -35.16 46.63
CA TYR A 103 4.58 -36.38 45.83
C TYR A 103 5.22 -36.26 44.43
N GLN A 104 6.17 -37.10 43.97
CA GLN A 104 6.42 -38.52 44.24
C GLN A 104 7.86 -38.89 43.87
N THR A 105 8.42 -39.78 44.68
CA THR A 105 9.60 -40.63 44.55
C THR A 105 9.50 -41.65 43.41
N VAL A 106 10.60 -41.99 42.76
CA VAL A 106 10.91 -43.40 42.40
C VAL A 106 12.38 -43.69 42.68
N GLN A 107 12.58 -44.71 43.51
CA GLN A 107 13.81 -45.42 43.82
C GLN A 107 14.11 -46.51 42.78
N ALA A 108 15.37 -46.77 42.55
CA ALA A 108 15.96 -48.09 42.35
C ALA A 108 17.47 -47.89 42.32
N GLY A 109 18.36 -48.45 43.12
CA GLY A 109 18.41 -49.71 43.81
C GLY A 109 19.65 -50.49 43.34
N PHE A 110 20.37 -51.06 44.29
CA PHE A 110 21.53 -52.00 44.21
C PHE A 110 22.92 -51.33 44.44
N GLY A 111 23.75 -51.75 45.37
CA GLY A 111 23.65 -52.80 46.32
C GLY A 111 25.09 -53.08 46.88
N ALA A 112 25.16 -53.48 48.14
CA ALA A 112 26.16 -54.21 48.83
C ALA A 112 27.56 -53.54 48.95
N GLY A 113 28.13 -53.24 50.08
CA GLY A 113 28.11 -53.92 51.35
C GLY A 113 29.47 -54.49 51.64
N ALA A 114 30.21 -53.95 52.64
CA ALA A 114 31.11 -54.71 53.51
C ALA A 114 31.59 -53.78 54.63
N ASP A 115 31.00 -53.98 55.78
CA ASP A 115 31.50 -53.61 57.09
C ASP A 115 32.73 -54.41 57.35
N VAL A 116 33.77 -53.76 57.80
CA VAL A 116 34.88 -54.42 58.53
C VAL A 116 35.07 -53.72 59.85
N THR A 117 34.51 -54.38 60.90
CA THR A 117 34.75 -54.15 62.29
C THR A 117 36.18 -54.58 62.67
N ILE A 118 36.90 -53.72 63.44
CA ILE A 118 38.13 -54.04 64.06
C ILE A 118 37.91 -54.23 65.54
N PRO A 119 38.35 -55.35 66.13
CA PRO A 119 38.25 -55.56 67.57
C PRO A 119 39.46 -54.94 68.30
N LEU A 120 39.18 -54.28 69.40
CA LEU A 120 40.16 -53.87 70.40
C LEU A 120 40.50 -55.05 71.33
N GLY A 121 41.77 -55.31 71.50
CA GLY A 121 42.31 -56.18 72.53
C GLY A 121 43.77 -55.80 72.79
N GLY A 122 44.08 -55.32 74.00
CA GLY A 122 45.37 -55.07 74.53
C GLY A 122 45.88 -56.30 75.28
N PRO A 123 46.92 -56.23 76.21
CA PRO A 123 48.21 -55.54 76.18
C PRO A 123 49.40 -56.48 76.30
N GLY A 124 50.63 -56.07 76.16
CA GLY A 124 51.76 -56.83 76.53
C GLY A 124 53.13 -56.43 75.97
N TYR A 125 53.91 -55.79 76.82
CA TYR A 125 55.38 -55.75 76.90
C TYR A 125 56.29 -55.48 75.68
N ALA A 126 57.14 -54.46 75.95
CA ALA A 126 58.30 -54.05 75.15
C ALA A 126 59.37 -55.12 75.11
N PRO A 127 60.31 -55.04 74.13
CA PRO A 127 61.51 -54.28 74.40
C PRO A 127 62.21 -53.59 73.25
N VAL A 128 62.92 -52.55 73.66
CA VAL A 128 64.00 -51.80 73.03
C VAL A 128 64.58 -52.36 71.72
N GLY A 129 64.56 -51.62 70.70
CA GLY A 129 65.28 -51.83 69.45
C GLY A 129 65.50 -50.55 68.72
N THR A 130 66.67 -50.00 68.79
CA THR A 130 67.42 -48.95 68.08
C THR A 130 66.66 -47.96 67.14
N ARG A 131 66.79 -46.70 67.39
CA ARG A 131 66.30 -45.48 66.61
C ARG A 131 66.62 -45.51 65.11
N ALA A 132 67.48 -46.34 64.59
CA ALA A 132 67.88 -46.37 63.20
C ALA A 132 66.86 -47.06 62.24
N ASN A 133 66.04 -47.99 62.74
CA ASN A 133 65.02 -48.67 61.88
C ASN A 133 63.71 -47.88 61.70
N PHE A 134 63.39 -46.94 62.61
CA PHE A 134 62.19 -46.13 62.53
C PHE A 134 62.27 -45.09 61.40
N HIS A 135 63.46 -44.48 61.23
CA HIS A 135 63.65 -43.50 60.16
C HIS A 135 63.65 -44.14 58.76
N ARG A 136 64.12 -45.34 58.58
CA ARG A 136 64.12 -46.08 57.30
C ARG A 136 62.67 -46.52 56.89
N ARG A 137 61.83 -46.98 57.85
CA ARG A 137 60.41 -47.32 57.58
C ARG A 137 59.55 -46.07 57.24
N ARG A 138 59.76 -45.00 58.03
CA ARG A 138 59.05 -43.73 57.76
C ARG A 138 59.46 -43.15 56.45
N ARG A 139 60.74 -43.24 56.05
CA ARG A 139 61.16 -42.73 54.69
C ARG A 139 60.58 -43.57 53.52
N ARG A 140 60.52 -44.91 53.73
CA ARG A 140 59.87 -45.80 52.70
C ARG A 140 58.38 -45.59 52.61
N TYR A 141 57.68 -45.40 53.72
CA TYR A 141 56.23 -45.10 53.73
C TYR A 141 55.96 -43.75 53.11
N LEU A 142 56.70 -42.71 53.42
CA LEU A 142 56.53 -41.38 52.79
C LEU A 142 56.85 -41.41 51.28
N LEU A 143 57.82 -42.20 50.86
CA LEU A 143 58.09 -42.36 49.42
C LEU A 143 56.98 -43.14 48.69
N TYR A 144 56.40 -44.15 49.37
CA TYR A 144 55.22 -44.87 48.81
C TYR A 144 53.99 -43.99 48.71
N VAL A 145 53.65 -43.21 49.73
CA VAL A 145 52.55 -42.28 49.72
C VAL A 145 52.76 -41.21 48.68
N ARG A 146 53.97 -40.65 48.55
CA ARG A 146 54.32 -39.69 47.50
C ARG A 146 54.21 -40.29 46.05
N ARG A 147 54.68 -41.55 45.91
CA ARG A 147 54.53 -42.27 44.61
C ARG A 147 53.08 -42.58 44.28
N SER A 148 52.26 -43.02 45.23
CA SER A 148 50.86 -43.31 45.05
C SER A 148 49.97 -42.00 44.78
N ALA A 149 50.34 -40.89 45.45
CA ALA A 149 49.75 -39.61 45.26
C ALA A 149 50.00 -39.04 43.80
N ARG A 150 51.31 -39.15 43.38
CA ARG A 150 51.67 -38.75 41.99
C ARG A 150 51.04 -39.66 40.94
N ALA A 151 50.94 -40.97 41.19
CA ALA A 151 50.24 -41.88 40.28
C ALA A 151 48.75 -41.63 40.22
N ARG A 152 48.06 -41.26 41.33
CA ARG A 152 46.67 -40.86 41.35
C ARG A 152 46.46 -39.51 40.68
N GLN A 153 47.40 -38.56 40.84
CA GLN A 153 47.34 -37.25 40.18
C GLN A 153 47.58 -37.39 38.69
N ALA A 154 48.49 -38.22 38.20
CA ALA A 154 48.73 -38.53 36.81
C ALA A 154 47.53 -39.28 36.17
N ALA A 155 46.91 -40.24 36.91
CA ALA A 155 45.70 -40.92 36.42
C ALA A 155 44.48 -39.99 36.31
N ARG A 156 44.35 -39.03 37.27
CA ARG A 156 43.29 -38.00 37.17
C ARG A 156 43.50 -37.02 35.99
N SER A 157 44.75 -36.58 35.76
CA SER A 157 45.10 -35.72 34.65
C SER A 157 44.90 -36.44 33.31
N LEU A 158 45.20 -37.72 33.22
CA LEU A 158 44.97 -38.55 32.02
C LEU A 158 43.46 -38.78 31.79
N GLY A 159 42.70 -38.97 32.88
CA GLY A 159 41.24 -39.08 32.80
C GLY A 159 40.57 -37.77 32.34
N LEU A 160 41.05 -36.63 32.89
CA LEU A 160 40.56 -35.31 32.48
C LEU A 160 40.91 -35.01 31.01
N ALA A 161 42.16 -35.30 30.58
CA ALA A 161 42.58 -35.12 29.19
C ALA A 161 41.76 -35.98 28.21
N ARG A 162 41.43 -37.24 28.60
CA ARG A 162 40.55 -38.12 27.78
C ARG A 162 39.11 -37.60 27.74
N ALA A 163 38.59 -37.07 28.84
CA ALA A 163 37.26 -36.48 28.88
C ALA A 163 37.20 -35.21 28.02
N VAL A 164 38.18 -34.32 28.10
CA VAL A 164 38.27 -33.13 27.24
C VAL A 164 38.38 -33.52 25.76
N MET A 165 39.25 -34.51 25.46
CA MET A 165 39.36 -34.99 24.07
C MET A 165 38.05 -35.59 23.57
N ALA A 166 37.32 -36.38 24.38
CA ALA A 166 36.01 -36.91 24.02
C ALA A 166 34.98 -35.82 23.76
N ILE A 167 34.99 -34.75 24.59
CA ILE A 167 34.11 -33.59 24.37
C ILE A 167 34.46 -32.85 23.06
N VAL A 168 35.75 -32.64 22.78
CA VAL A 168 36.19 -32.00 21.52
C VAL A 168 35.81 -32.85 20.31
N VAL A 169 35.98 -34.16 20.40
CA VAL A 169 35.54 -35.08 19.32
C VAL A 169 34.04 -35.08 19.15
N ALA A 170 33.26 -35.05 20.25
CA ALA A 170 31.81 -34.96 20.19
C ALA A 170 31.34 -33.65 19.59
N ILE A 171 31.96 -32.53 19.96
CA ILE A 171 31.66 -31.21 19.33
C ILE A 171 32.03 -31.22 17.84
N ALA A 172 33.19 -31.74 17.50
CA ALA A 172 33.61 -31.85 16.09
C ALA A 172 32.66 -32.75 15.28
N ALA A 173 32.23 -33.87 15.84
CA ALA A 173 31.22 -34.74 15.21
C ALA A 173 29.87 -34.05 15.08
N LEU A 174 29.39 -33.31 16.09
CA LEU A 174 28.15 -32.52 16.02
C LEU A 174 28.25 -31.44 14.94
N VAL A 175 29.36 -30.72 14.91
CA VAL A 175 29.60 -29.71 13.85
C VAL A 175 29.60 -30.35 12.47
N ALA A 176 30.22 -31.50 12.30
CA ALA A 176 30.26 -32.26 11.05
C ALA A 176 28.85 -32.72 10.62
N VAL A 177 28.00 -33.18 11.54
CA VAL A 177 26.62 -33.59 11.28
C VAL A 177 25.75 -32.38 10.88
N VAL A 178 25.86 -31.28 11.64
CA VAL A 178 25.11 -30.03 11.35
C VAL A 178 25.52 -29.44 9.99
N THR A 179 26.83 -29.40 9.70
CA THR A 179 27.32 -28.88 8.41
C THR A 179 26.95 -29.80 7.25
N SER A 180 27.02 -31.12 7.38
CA SER A 180 26.62 -32.04 6.34
C SER A 180 25.09 -31.99 6.10
N GLY A 181 24.28 -31.83 7.16
CA GLY A 181 22.84 -31.61 7.06
C GLY A 181 22.51 -30.32 6.33
N ALA A 182 23.17 -29.22 6.67
CA ALA A 182 23.01 -27.93 6.01
C ALA A 182 23.42 -27.96 4.53
N VAL A 183 24.53 -28.62 4.20
CA VAL A 183 25.00 -28.80 2.81
C VAL A 183 24.01 -29.66 2.01
N SER A 184 23.48 -30.74 2.59
CA SER A 184 22.49 -31.61 1.93
C SER A 184 21.17 -30.87 1.68
N ALA A 185 20.68 -30.11 2.68
CA ALA A 185 19.49 -29.28 2.51
C ALA A 185 19.68 -28.19 1.45
N GLY A 186 20.86 -27.54 1.44
CA GLY A 186 21.20 -26.54 0.41
C GLY A 186 21.28 -27.13 -0.98
N ALA A 187 21.89 -28.30 -1.14
CA ALA A 187 21.93 -29.02 -2.42
C ALA A 187 20.54 -29.43 -2.88
N GLY A 188 19.67 -29.92 -1.97
CA GLY A 188 18.27 -30.22 -2.28
C GLY A 188 17.48 -28.99 -2.73
N TYR A 189 17.64 -27.85 -2.05
CA TYR A 189 16.99 -26.59 -2.45
C TYR A 189 17.49 -26.14 -3.83
N TYR A 190 18.79 -26.21 -4.11
CA TYR A 190 19.33 -25.89 -5.43
C TYR A 190 18.71 -26.77 -6.53
N GLN A 191 18.60 -28.09 -6.32
CA GLN A 191 18.03 -29.00 -7.32
C GLN A 191 16.57 -28.64 -7.65
N VAL A 192 15.77 -28.25 -6.66
CA VAL A 192 14.38 -27.80 -6.88
C VAL A 192 14.35 -26.55 -7.78
N ARG A 193 15.34 -25.67 -7.65
CA ARG A 193 15.41 -24.39 -8.38
C ARG A 193 16.34 -24.44 -9.62
N ALA A 194 16.92 -25.58 -9.92
CA ALA A 194 17.90 -25.72 -11.01
C ALA A 194 17.32 -25.36 -12.40
N ALA A 195 16.03 -25.63 -12.61
CA ALA A 195 15.35 -25.26 -13.86
C ALA A 195 15.23 -23.74 -14.00
N ASP A 196 14.94 -23.01 -12.90
CA ASP A 196 14.86 -21.54 -12.90
C ASP A 196 16.23 -20.92 -13.16
N ILE A 197 17.28 -21.47 -12.52
CA ILE A 197 18.67 -21.03 -12.76
C ILE A 197 19.06 -21.30 -14.21
N ALA A 198 18.78 -22.46 -14.77
CA ALA A 198 19.11 -22.76 -16.17
C ALA A 198 18.33 -21.88 -17.17
N ALA A 199 17.15 -21.41 -16.79
CA ALA A 199 16.33 -20.49 -17.57
C ALA A 199 16.76 -19.01 -17.45
N LEU A 200 17.64 -18.65 -16.51
CA LEU A 200 17.98 -17.27 -16.14
C LEU A 200 18.40 -16.41 -17.33
N ASN A 201 19.22 -16.94 -18.24
CA ASN A 201 19.63 -16.20 -19.44
C ASN A 201 18.43 -15.84 -20.33
N ARG A 202 17.47 -16.76 -20.48
CA ARG A 202 16.23 -16.50 -21.21
C ARG A 202 15.34 -15.52 -20.47
N THR A 203 15.31 -15.58 -19.16
CA THR A 203 14.55 -14.64 -18.30
C THR A 203 15.09 -13.22 -18.41
N VAL A 204 16.41 -13.05 -18.42
CA VAL A 204 17.06 -11.74 -18.59
C VAL A 204 16.90 -11.21 -20.02
N ALA A 205 17.03 -12.07 -21.03
CA ALA A 205 16.89 -11.68 -22.43
C ALA A 205 15.43 -11.42 -22.88
N ALA A 206 14.46 -12.01 -22.19
CA ALA A 206 13.04 -11.96 -22.54
C ALA A 206 12.24 -11.02 -21.64
N LYS A 207 12.87 -9.99 -21.05
CA LYS A 207 12.13 -8.93 -20.34
C LYS A 207 11.46 -8.01 -21.35
N ASP A 208 10.43 -8.55 -22.01
CA ASP A 208 9.56 -7.77 -22.87
C ASP A 208 8.66 -6.87 -22.02
N SER A 209 8.43 -5.65 -22.51
CA SER A 209 7.64 -4.63 -21.83
C SER A 209 6.20 -5.09 -21.57
N VAL A 210 5.64 -4.67 -20.45
CA VAL A 210 4.21 -4.80 -20.15
C VAL A 210 3.53 -3.49 -20.55
N ARG A 211 2.64 -3.54 -21.54
CA ARG A 211 1.89 -2.39 -22.02
C ARG A 211 0.51 -2.39 -21.41
N VAL A 212 0.14 -1.28 -20.77
CA VAL A 212 -1.18 -1.09 -20.17
C VAL A 212 -1.99 -0.13 -21.04
N TYR A 213 -3.14 -0.60 -21.46
CA TYR A 213 -4.06 0.14 -22.30
C TYR A 213 -5.35 0.48 -21.54
N ASP A 214 -5.97 1.59 -21.89
CA ASP A 214 -7.31 1.91 -21.43
C ASP A 214 -8.38 1.01 -22.11
N ALA A 215 -9.66 1.24 -21.77
CA ALA A 215 -10.78 0.49 -22.35
C ALA A 215 -10.96 0.71 -23.87
N ASN A 216 -10.40 1.78 -24.42
CA ASN A 216 -10.49 2.16 -25.82
C ASN A 216 -9.22 1.76 -26.61
N GLY A 217 -8.25 1.09 -25.98
CA GLY A 217 -7.00 0.68 -26.59
C GLY A 217 -5.93 1.79 -26.64
N ILE A 218 -6.09 2.87 -25.89
CA ILE A 218 -5.08 3.94 -25.77
C ILE A 218 -4.00 3.45 -24.80
N LEU A 219 -2.73 3.53 -25.21
CA LEU A 219 -1.61 3.17 -24.35
C LEU A 219 -1.49 4.17 -23.18
N LEU A 220 -1.75 3.69 -21.97
CA LEU A 220 -1.61 4.46 -20.74
C LEU A 220 -0.16 4.58 -20.32
N TYR A 221 0.53 3.45 -20.33
CA TYR A 221 1.93 3.33 -19.95
C TYR A 221 2.54 2.02 -20.43
N GLU A 222 3.80 2.03 -20.72
CA GLU A 222 4.60 0.84 -20.94
C GLU A 222 5.48 0.65 -19.72
N PHE A 223 5.14 -0.35 -18.89
CA PHE A 223 6.12 -0.84 -17.93
C PHE A 223 7.17 -1.55 -18.74
N ALA A 224 8.26 -0.99 -18.75
CA ALA A 224 9.40 -1.83 -18.78
C ALA A 224 9.71 -2.08 -17.29
N ASP A 225 9.41 -3.26 -16.76
CA ASP A 225 10.04 -3.78 -15.53
C ASP A 225 11.55 -3.82 -15.68
N SER A 226 11.95 -3.62 -16.84
CA SER A 226 13.22 -3.19 -17.33
C SER A 226 12.91 -2.07 -18.31
N GLY A 227 12.95 -0.81 -17.91
CA GLY A 227 12.92 0.32 -18.81
C GLY A 227 13.51 -0.07 -20.14
N VAL A 228 13.16 0.46 -21.28
CA VAL A 228 13.57 -0.03 -22.60
C VAL A 228 14.85 -0.87 -22.52
N GLN A 229 14.70 -2.19 -22.24
CA GLN A 229 15.86 -3.07 -22.07
C GLN A 229 16.36 -3.47 -23.43
N HIS A 230 17.31 -2.76 -23.92
CA HIS A 230 18.13 -3.25 -25.01
C HIS A 230 19.25 -4.11 -24.41
N SER A 231 19.07 -5.42 -24.39
CA SER A 231 20.14 -6.33 -24.01
C SER A 231 21.29 -6.21 -25.02
N VAL A 232 22.43 -5.75 -24.54
CA VAL A 232 23.64 -5.61 -25.35
C VAL A 232 24.63 -6.71 -24.99
N PRO A 233 25.21 -7.40 -26.00
CA PRO A 233 26.27 -8.38 -25.75
C PRO A 233 27.42 -7.75 -24.97
N LEU A 234 28.07 -8.53 -24.09
CA LEU A 234 29.19 -8.04 -23.26
C LEU A 234 30.32 -7.40 -24.10
N ALA A 235 30.52 -7.88 -25.31
CA ALA A 235 31.52 -7.30 -26.25
C ALA A 235 31.19 -5.87 -26.68
N LYS A 236 29.93 -5.44 -26.54
CA LYS A 236 29.48 -4.07 -26.82
C LYS A 236 29.36 -3.20 -25.56
N ILE A 237 29.65 -3.73 -24.37
CA ILE A 237 29.71 -2.96 -23.13
C ILE A 237 31.16 -2.50 -22.89
N PRO A 238 31.42 -1.19 -22.68
CA PRO A 238 32.79 -0.71 -22.45
C PRO A 238 33.43 -1.39 -21.24
N VAL A 239 34.71 -1.70 -21.34
CA VAL A 239 35.50 -2.31 -20.25
C VAL A 239 35.45 -1.43 -18.98
N ALA A 240 35.39 -0.11 -19.16
CA ALA A 240 35.25 0.85 -18.05
C ALA A 240 33.99 0.57 -17.20
N VAL A 241 32.86 0.25 -17.84
CA VAL A 241 31.61 -0.09 -17.14
C VAL A 241 31.76 -1.40 -16.35
N ILE A 242 32.33 -2.42 -16.98
CA ILE A 242 32.56 -3.73 -16.33
C ILE A 242 33.45 -3.56 -15.11
N ASN A 243 34.58 -2.86 -15.28
CA ASN A 243 35.58 -2.63 -14.24
C ASN A 243 35.02 -1.76 -13.09
N ALA A 244 34.27 -0.69 -13.41
CA ALA A 244 33.62 0.17 -12.42
C ALA A 244 32.60 -0.61 -11.58
N THR A 245 31.78 -1.43 -12.22
CA THR A 245 30.78 -2.27 -11.52
C THR A 245 31.46 -3.27 -10.61
N ILE A 246 32.49 -3.98 -11.07
CA ILE A 246 33.23 -4.94 -10.24
C ILE A 246 33.93 -4.23 -9.08
N ALA A 247 34.53 -3.06 -9.33
CA ALA A 247 35.24 -2.30 -8.31
C ALA A 247 34.37 -1.82 -7.15
N ILE A 248 33.09 -1.59 -7.37
CA ILE A 248 32.18 -1.10 -6.31
C ILE A 248 31.29 -2.19 -5.72
N GLU A 249 30.87 -3.18 -6.51
CA GLU A 249 29.90 -4.17 -6.08
C GLU A 249 30.54 -5.49 -5.63
N ASP A 250 31.64 -5.94 -6.24
CA ASP A 250 32.23 -7.25 -5.95
C ASP A 250 33.71 -7.34 -6.41
N HIS A 251 34.63 -6.87 -5.58
CA HIS A 251 36.08 -6.86 -5.87
C HIS A 251 36.67 -8.24 -6.23
N SER A 252 36.07 -9.29 -5.69
CA SER A 252 36.50 -10.68 -5.86
C SER A 252 35.74 -11.41 -6.98
N PHE A 253 34.95 -10.69 -7.78
CA PHE A 253 34.03 -11.29 -8.76
C PHE A 253 34.64 -12.37 -9.65
N TRP A 254 35.83 -12.10 -10.20
CA TRP A 254 36.47 -13.05 -11.09
C TRP A 254 36.95 -14.34 -10.40
N ASP A 255 37.27 -14.23 -9.06
CA ASP A 255 37.91 -15.29 -8.30
C ASP A 255 36.93 -16.03 -7.37
N ASN A 256 35.82 -15.37 -6.94
CA ASN A 256 34.88 -15.99 -6.03
C ASN A 256 34.00 -17.06 -6.69
N GLN A 257 33.44 -17.95 -5.88
CA GLN A 257 32.52 -19.01 -6.34
C GLN A 257 31.04 -18.60 -6.27
N GLY A 258 30.72 -17.34 -6.58
CA GLY A 258 29.36 -16.80 -6.50
C GLY A 258 29.02 -16.23 -5.12
N VAL A 259 29.83 -16.52 -4.10
CA VAL A 259 29.73 -16.01 -2.72
C VAL A 259 31.14 -15.65 -2.25
N ASP A 260 31.29 -14.46 -1.68
CA ASP A 260 32.54 -14.05 -1.02
C ASP A 260 32.43 -14.29 0.51
N PHE A 261 32.89 -15.44 0.96
CA PHE A 261 32.87 -15.83 2.37
C PHE A 261 33.74 -14.89 3.23
N ASN A 262 34.85 -14.39 2.72
CA ASN A 262 35.75 -13.48 3.44
C ASN A 262 35.07 -12.13 3.70
N SER A 263 34.36 -11.61 2.72
CA SER A 263 33.58 -10.37 2.86
C SER A 263 32.40 -10.55 3.82
N ILE A 264 31.74 -11.71 3.85
CA ILE A 264 30.67 -12.01 4.80
C ILE A 264 31.21 -12.02 6.24
N VAL A 265 32.34 -12.68 6.47
CA VAL A 265 32.96 -12.73 7.81
C VAL A 265 33.41 -11.33 8.24
N ARG A 266 34.03 -10.57 7.36
CA ARG A 266 34.48 -9.19 7.62
C ARG A 266 33.28 -8.28 7.93
N ALA A 267 32.22 -8.33 7.12
CA ALA A 267 31.01 -7.56 7.34
C ALA A 267 30.32 -7.92 8.67
N ALA A 268 30.23 -9.22 9.00
CA ALA A 268 29.68 -9.67 10.27
C ALA A 268 30.50 -9.15 11.46
N TYR A 269 31.82 -9.20 11.38
CA TYR A 269 32.72 -8.66 12.43
C TYR A 269 32.56 -7.15 12.58
N THR A 270 32.55 -6.39 11.48
CA THR A 270 32.42 -4.94 11.48
C THR A 270 31.06 -4.49 12.01
N ASN A 271 29.97 -5.15 11.60
CA ASN A 271 28.62 -4.84 12.07
C ASN A 271 28.42 -5.12 13.57
N VAL A 272 29.06 -6.19 14.10
CA VAL A 272 29.03 -6.50 15.53
C VAL A 272 29.86 -5.49 16.35
N VAL A 273 31.04 -5.10 15.85
CA VAL A 273 31.95 -4.18 16.57
C VAL A 273 31.47 -2.72 16.51
N GLN A 274 30.88 -2.29 15.39
CA GLN A 274 30.47 -0.89 15.18
C GLN A 274 28.99 -0.63 15.49
N HIS A 275 28.20 -1.64 15.85
CA HIS A 275 26.74 -1.54 16.03
C HIS A 275 26.02 -0.80 14.89
N ARG A 276 26.55 -0.85 13.69
CA ARG A 276 26.03 -0.22 12.48
C ARG A 276 26.13 -1.20 11.31
N ILE A 277 25.05 -1.32 10.53
CA ILE A 277 25.09 -2.02 9.23
C ILE A 277 25.82 -1.10 8.25
N SER A 278 27.15 -1.24 8.16
CA SER A 278 27.98 -0.30 7.37
C SER A 278 28.55 -0.87 6.07
N GLN A 279 28.44 -2.17 5.82
CA GLN A 279 28.94 -2.80 4.59
C GLN A 279 28.03 -3.93 4.11
N GLY A 280 27.68 -3.89 2.81
CA GLY A 280 27.02 -4.98 2.10
C GLY A 280 28.03 -6.02 1.63
N GLY A 281 27.87 -7.29 2.02
CA GLY A 281 28.73 -8.40 1.59
C GLY A 281 28.09 -9.28 0.51
N SER A 282 27.20 -8.72 -0.36
CA SER A 282 26.54 -9.48 -1.43
C SER A 282 27.35 -9.39 -2.72
N THR A 283 27.61 -10.51 -3.37
CA THR A 283 28.29 -10.56 -4.67
C THR A 283 27.35 -10.17 -5.82
N ILE A 284 27.92 -9.84 -6.99
CA ILE A 284 27.18 -9.65 -8.25
C ILE A 284 26.29 -10.85 -8.56
N THR A 285 26.79 -12.08 -8.33
CA THR A 285 26.03 -13.30 -8.57
C THR A 285 24.81 -13.42 -7.65
N GLN A 286 24.95 -13.06 -6.37
CA GLN A 286 23.84 -13.04 -5.42
C GLN A 286 22.80 -11.98 -5.78
N GLN A 287 23.24 -10.79 -6.20
CA GLN A 287 22.33 -9.72 -6.61
C GLN A 287 21.55 -10.12 -7.88
N LEU A 288 22.19 -10.76 -8.86
CA LEU A 288 21.54 -11.26 -10.07
C LEU A 288 20.43 -12.26 -9.73
N ILE A 289 20.68 -13.18 -8.81
CA ILE A 289 19.69 -14.17 -8.33
C ILE A 289 18.57 -13.50 -7.56
N LYS A 290 18.89 -12.57 -6.66
CA LYS A 290 17.90 -11.80 -5.90
C LYS A 290 16.86 -11.16 -6.84
N GLN A 291 17.30 -10.54 -7.91
CA GLN A 291 16.46 -9.76 -8.82
C GLN A 291 15.67 -10.59 -9.82
N ASN A 292 16.14 -11.79 -10.17
CA ASN A 292 15.58 -12.55 -11.28
C ASN A 292 15.01 -13.93 -10.90
N VAL A 293 15.28 -14.43 -9.68
CA VAL A 293 14.89 -15.78 -9.23
C VAL A 293 14.09 -15.76 -7.94
N LEU A 294 14.32 -14.79 -7.07
CA LEU A 294 13.72 -14.71 -5.72
C LEU A 294 12.84 -13.46 -5.60
N ASN A 295 11.80 -13.54 -4.73
CA ASN A 295 10.90 -12.43 -4.46
C ASN A 295 11.55 -11.37 -3.56
N SER A 296 11.03 -10.12 -3.61
CA SER A 296 11.63 -8.92 -3.02
C SER A 296 11.62 -8.83 -1.50
N ASN A 297 10.83 -9.63 -0.77
CA ASN A 297 10.70 -9.54 0.69
C ASN A 297 12.01 -9.74 1.44
N GLU A 298 12.45 -8.77 2.22
CA GLU A 298 13.72 -8.81 2.94
C GLU A 298 13.63 -9.75 4.15
N SER A 299 14.31 -10.89 4.08
CA SER A 299 14.44 -11.84 5.19
C SER A 299 15.83 -12.48 5.24
N PHE A 300 16.23 -12.90 6.43
CA PHE A 300 17.47 -13.68 6.61
C PHE A 300 17.43 -15.00 5.84
N GLU A 301 16.26 -15.61 5.75
CA GLU A 301 16.04 -16.84 4.98
C GLU A 301 16.32 -16.64 3.49
N ARG A 302 15.88 -15.51 2.92
CA ARG A 302 16.18 -15.17 1.52
C ARG A 302 17.69 -15.03 1.30
N LYS A 303 18.43 -14.39 2.19
CA LYS A 303 19.89 -14.25 2.08
C LYS A 303 20.62 -15.60 2.04
N ILE A 304 20.14 -16.59 2.82
CA ILE A 304 20.66 -17.95 2.74
C ILE A 304 20.35 -18.59 1.39
N LYS A 305 19.12 -18.44 0.89
CA LYS A 305 18.70 -18.95 -0.42
C LYS A 305 19.52 -18.34 -1.56
N GLU A 306 19.73 -17.01 -1.54
CA GLU A 306 20.60 -16.30 -2.49
C GLU A 306 22.01 -16.92 -2.53
N ALA A 307 22.62 -17.12 -1.36
CA ALA A 307 23.98 -17.67 -1.25
C ALA A 307 24.05 -19.12 -1.78
N ILE A 308 23.08 -19.97 -1.45
CA ILE A 308 23.01 -21.35 -1.93
C ILE A 308 22.90 -21.40 -3.46
N LEU A 309 22.01 -20.60 -4.03
CA LEU A 309 21.78 -20.57 -5.48
C LEU A 309 22.97 -19.97 -6.24
N ALA A 310 23.59 -18.91 -5.71
CA ALA A 310 24.78 -18.27 -6.29
C ALA A 310 25.99 -19.21 -6.30
N PHE A 311 26.23 -19.88 -5.18
CA PHE A 311 27.29 -20.87 -5.05
C PHE A 311 27.05 -22.07 -5.97
N GLY A 312 25.83 -22.61 -5.99
CA GLY A 312 25.47 -23.75 -6.85
C GLY A 312 25.58 -23.40 -8.35
N MET A 313 25.07 -22.23 -8.76
CA MET A 313 25.14 -21.77 -10.15
C MET A 313 26.60 -21.65 -10.64
N THR A 314 27.49 -21.10 -9.81
CA THR A 314 28.88 -20.87 -10.17
C THR A 314 29.69 -22.17 -10.13
N THR A 315 29.56 -22.99 -9.08
CA THR A 315 30.33 -24.22 -8.89
C THR A 315 29.93 -25.34 -9.84
N GLN A 316 28.66 -25.39 -10.26
CA GLN A 316 28.21 -26.34 -11.26
C GLN A 316 28.50 -25.88 -12.72
N GLY A 317 29.04 -24.67 -12.89
CA GLY A 317 29.40 -24.13 -14.20
C GLY A 317 28.19 -23.89 -15.12
N VAL A 318 26.98 -23.57 -14.56
CA VAL A 318 25.79 -23.33 -15.38
C VAL A 318 25.99 -22.14 -16.28
N PHE A 319 26.66 -21.10 -15.75
CA PHE A 319 27.08 -19.91 -16.51
C PHE A 319 28.55 -19.56 -16.20
N SER A 320 29.28 -19.12 -17.23
CA SER A 320 30.60 -18.51 -17.04
C SER A 320 30.49 -17.13 -16.35
N LYS A 321 31.56 -16.67 -15.71
CA LYS A 321 31.63 -15.33 -15.12
C LYS A 321 31.30 -14.21 -16.11
N ARG A 322 31.71 -14.38 -17.38
CA ARG A 322 31.38 -13.43 -18.45
C ARG A 322 29.88 -13.37 -18.74
N GLN A 323 29.19 -14.50 -18.72
CA GLN A 323 27.73 -14.55 -18.90
C GLN A 323 27.01 -13.98 -17.66
N ILE A 324 27.53 -14.21 -16.46
CA ILE A 324 26.96 -13.66 -15.23
C ILE A 324 27.01 -12.13 -15.21
N ILE A 325 28.20 -11.54 -15.54
CA ILE A 325 28.32 -10.08 -15.57
C ILE A 325 27.51 -9.46 -16.72
N GLU A 326 27.40 -10.14 -17.88
CA GLU A 326 26.56 -9.73 -18.98
C GLU A 326 25.08 -9.66 -18.57
N MET A 327 24.57 -10.73 -17.95
CA MET A 327 23.20 -10.76 -17.42
C MET A 327 22.97 -9.70 -16.35
N TYR A 328 23.94 -9.48 -15.47
CA TYR A 328 23.86 -8.47 -14.42
C TYR A 328 23.73 -7.06 -15.00
N LEU A 329 24.67 -6.67 -15.88
CA LEU A 329 24.71 -5.35 -16.50
C LEU A 329 23.50 -5.07 -17.41
N ASN A 330 22.85 -6.11 -17.91
CA ASN A 330 21.62 -6.00 -18.69
C ASN A 330 20.33 -6.02 -17.85
N SER A 331 20.37 -6.30 -16.54
CA SER A 331 19.15 -6.48 -15.74
C SER A 331 19.05 -5.64 -14.47
N ILE A 332 20.16 -5.03 -14.02
CA ILE A 332 20.15 -4.27 -12.77
C ILE A 332 19.45 -2.91 -12.91
N PRO A 333 18.67 -2.46 -11.88
CA PRO A 333 18.03 -1.15 -11.90
C PRO A 333 19.05 -0.02 -11.68
N TYR A 334 18.99 1.01 -12.52
CA TYR A 334 19.78 2.23 -12.42
C TYR A 334 18.96 3.45 -12.00
N GLY A 335 17.69 3.29 -11.58
CA GLY A 335 16.79 4.42 -11.36
C GLY A 335 16.25 4.99 -12.68
N GLN A 336 15.39 6.03 -12.61
CA GLN A 336 14.76 6.62 -13.81
C GLN A 336 14.08 5.55 -14.71
N GLU A 337 13.55 4.50 -14.08
CA GLU A 337 12.94 3.34 -14.77
C GLU A 337 13.90 2.65 -15.76
N ALA A 338 15.21 2.90 -15.64
CA ALA A 338 16.23 2.31 -16.49
C ALA A 338 16.77 1.02 -15.86
N TYR A 339 16.54 -0.10 -16.53
CA TYR A 339 17.12 -1.39 -16.20
C TYR A 339 18.13 -1.79 -17.27
N GLY A 340 19.31 -2.17 -16.82
CA GLY A 340 20.44 -2.42 -17.69
C GLY A 340 21.17 -1.16 -18.13
N VAL A 341 22.45 -1.34 -18.43
CA VAL A 341 23.40 -0.24 -18.70
C VAL A 341 23.06 0.55 -19.96
N ASP A 342 22.47 -0.09 -20.97
CA ASP A 342 22.10 0.59 -22.22
C ASP A 342 20.92 1.54 -21.99
N ALA A 343 19.90 1.08 -21.24
CA ALA A 343 18.78 1.91 -20.84
C ALA A 343 19.22 3.08 -19.95
N ALA A 344 20.17 2.85 -19.02
CA ALA A 344 20.76 3.88 -18.20
C ALA A 344 21.53 4.93 -19.03
N ALA A 345 22.27 4.50 -20.04
CA ALA A 345 22.98 5.41 -20.96
C ALA A 345 22.00 6.33 -21.71
N ARG A 346 20.83 5.82 -22.09
CA ARG A 346 19.74 6.60 -22.70
C ARG A 346 19.13 7.58 -21.70
N ALA A 347 18.76 7.07 -20.53
CA ALA A 347 18.01 7.85 -19.53
C ALA A 347 18.83 9.04 -18.98
N TYR A 348 20.10 8.82 -18.68
CA TYR A 348 20.94 9.85 -18.03
C TYR A 348 21.73 10.71 -19.01
N PHE A 349 22.13 10.17 -20.16
CA PHE A 349 23.04 10.87 -21.11
C PHE A 349 22.39 11.14 -22.47
N GLY A 350 21.15 10.71 -22.69
CA GLY A 350 20.43 10.97 -23.93
C GLY A 350 21.00 10.24 -25.15
N TYR A 351 21.78 9.17 -24.94
CA TYR A 351 22.34 8.41 -26.04
C TYR A 351 21.26 7.58 -26.74
N THR A 352 21.38 7.47 -28.05
CA THR A 352 20.52 6.61 -28.88
C THR A 352 21.39 5.63 -29.66
N ASP A 353 20.81 4.53 -30.14
CA ASP A 353 21.52 3.67 -31.07
C ASP A 353 21.81 4.42 -32.39
N ASP A 354 22.97 4.20 -32.89
CA ASP A 354 23.30 4.60 -34.26
C ASP A 354 22.94 3.43 -35.18
N THR A 355 21.83 3.59 -35.91
CA THR A 355 21.33 2.57 -36.85
C THR A 355 22.28 2.32 -38.01
N ASP A 356 23.07 3.31 -38.39
CA ASP A 356 23.98 3.23 -39.53
C ASP A 356 25.26 2.47 -39.17
N THR A 357 25.77 2.65 -37.95
CA THR A 357 27.00 2.04 -37.47
C THR A 357 26.79 0.84 -36.55
N GLY A 358 25.54 0.64 -36.05
CA GLY A 358 25.20 -0.40 -35.09
C GLY A 358 25.82 -0.21 -33.70
N VAL A 359 26.22 1.02 -33.36
CA VAL A 359 26.76 1.39 -32.04
C VAL A 359 25.60 1.61 -31.07
N SER A 360 25.55 0.81 -29.99
CA SER A 360 24.53 0.94 -28.93
C SER A 360 24.79 2.16 -28.01
N ALA A 361 23.75 2.59 -27.29
CA ALA A 361 23.89 3.67 -26.32
C ALA A 361 24.95 3.37 -25.26
N ALA A 362 25.03 2.13 -24.77
CA ALA A 362 26.03 1.70 -23.79
C ALA A 362 27.46 1.83 -24.31
N GLN A 363 27.72 1.56 -25.60
CA GLN A 363 29.07 1.66 -26.19
C GLN A 363 29.67 3.07 -26.18
N ARG A 364 28.84 4.10 -26.01
CA ARG A 364 29.23 5.52 -25.97
C ARG A 364 29.68 6.01 -24.59
N LEU A 365 29.51 5.17 -23.55
CA LEU A 365 29.87 5.54 -22.19
C LEU A 365 31.40 5.65 -22.02
N ASP A 366 31.84 6.78 -21.52
CA ASP A 366 33.23 7.05 -21.12
C ASP A 366 33.49 6.61 -19.66
N LEU A 367 34.69 6.87 -19.13
CA LEU A 367 35.09 6.50 -17.78
C LEU A 367 34.26 7.24 -16.72
N ALA A 368 33.99 8.53 -16.90
CA ALA A 368 33.24 9.34 -15.95
C ALA A 368 31.79 8.86 -15.85
N GLN A 369 31.18 8.58 -16.97
CA GLN A 369 29.81 8.07 -17.07
C GLN A 369 29.71 6.64 -16.55
N ALA A 370 30.66 5.79 -16.88
CA ALA A 370 30.74 4.41 -16.40
C ALA A 370 30.84 4.34 -14.86
N ALA A 371 31.70 5.17 -14.27
CA ALA A 371 31.84 5.24 -12.82
C ALA A 371 30.60 5.82 -12.13
N MET A 372 29.96 6.83 -12.75
CA MET A 372 28.70 7.38 -12.25
C MET A 372 27.60 6.32 -12.23
N LEU A 373 27.37 5.62 -13.34
CA LEU A 373 26.36 4.59 -13.41
C LEU A 373 26.63 3.43 -12.43
N ALA A 374 27.89 2.98 -12.32
CA ALA A 374 28.25 1.90 -11.39
C ALA A 374 27.92 2.21 -9.92
N GLY A 375 27.88 3.49 -9.55
CA GLY A 375 27.51 3.94 -8.20
C GLY A 375 26.01 3.86 -7.86
N ILE A 376 25.13 3.77 -8.87
CA ILE A 376 23.68 3.91 -8.68
C ILE A 376 23.03 2.62 -8.10
N PRO A 377 23.34 1.39 -8.55
CA PRO A 377 22.55 0.18 -8.26
C PRO A 377 22.39 -0.17 -6.78
N GLN A 378 23.31 0.24 -5.91
CA GLN A 378 23.24 -0.01 -4.47
C GLN A 378 21.97 0.59 -3.84
N ASN A 379 21.61 1.81 -4.24
CA ASN A 379 20.39 2.50 -3.85
C ASN A 379 19.97 3.47 -4.98
N PRO A 380 19.19 3.00 -5.97
CA PRO A 380 18.87 3.77 -7.15
C PRO A 380 18.12 5.08 -6.88
N ASN A 381 17.41 5.19 -5.76
CA ASN A 381 16.72 6.42 -5.39
C ASN A 381 17.69 7.46 -4.81
N LEU A 382 18.51 7.07 -3.82
CA LEU A 382 19.43 7.99 -3.13
C LEU A 382 20.65 8.35 -4.00
N ASN A 383 21.11 7.41 -4.84
CA ASN A 383 22.27 7.61 -5.71
C ASN A 383 21.88 8.18 -7.10
N ASN A 384 20.64 8.63 -7.26
CA ASN A 384 20.17 9.22 -8.51
C ASN A 384 20.79 10.60 -8.73
N PRO A 385 21.63 10.78 -9.77
CA PRO A 385 22.34 12.05 -9.97
C PRO A 385 21.44 13.22 -10.40
N LEU A 386 20.24 12.94 -10.91
CA LEU A 386 19.28 13.98 -11.29
C LEU A 386 18.51 14.51 -10.08
N LEU A 387 18.37 13.70 -9.01
CA LEU A 387 17.70 14.08 -7.77
C LEU A 387 18.70 14.56 -6.70
N TYR A 388 19.82 13.84 -6.56
CA TYR A 388 20.83 14.09 -5.52
C TYR A 388 22.25 14.17 -6.13
N PRO A 389 22.56 15.22 -6.92
CA PRO A 389 23.79 15.29 -7.72
C PRO A 389 25.07 15.21 -6.89
N GLN A 390 25.11 15.84 -5.71
CA GLN A 390 26.29 15.80 -4.84
C GLN A 390 26.53 14.39 -4.28
N HIS A 391 25.47 13.73 -3.82
CA HIS A 391 25.57 12.36 -3.28
C HIS A 391 26.01 11.35 -4.34
N ALA A 392 25.47 11.49 -5.55
CA ALA A 392 25.88 10.66 -6.68
C ALA A 392 27.33 10.90 -7.10
N HIS A 393 27.78 12.18 -7.08
CA HIS A 393 29.18 12.52 -7.32
C HIS A 393 30.12 11.92 -6.26
N ASP A 394 29.80 12.03 -4.98
CA ASP A 394 30.59 11.44 -3.89
C ASP A 394 30.71 9.92 -4.07
N ARG A 395 29.62 9.28 -4.49
CA ARG A 395 29.61 7.86 -4.80
C ARG A 395 30.44 7.50 -6.04
N GLN A 396 30.41 8.32 -7.09
CA GLN A 396 31.26 8.18 -8.28
C GLN A 396 32.75 8.25 -7.91
N VAL A 397 33.14 9.20 -7.04
CA VAL A 397 34.52 9.32 -6.53
C VAL A 397 34.96 8.07 -5.77
N GLU A 398 34.04 7.45 -5.00
CA GLU A 398 34.31 6.18 -4.34
C GLU A 398 34.54 5.03 -5.36
N VAL A 399 33.71 4.95 -6.41
CA VAL A 399 33.93 3.99 -7.52
C VAL A 399 35.29 4.18 -8.16
N LEU A 400 35.63 5.41 -8.54
CA LEU A 400 36.90 5.76 -9.19
C LEU A 400 38.10 5.41 -8.29
N ARG A 401 38.03 5.68 -6.98
CA ARG A 401 39.05 5.30 -6.01
C ARG A 401 39.26 3.78 -6.00
N ASN A 402 38.19 3.00 -5.91
CA ASN A 402 38.25 1.55 -5.91
C ASN A 402 38.83 1.00 -7.25
N MET A 403 38.52 1.65 -8.38
CA MET A 403 39.11 1.32 -9.67
C MET A 403 40.64 1.57 -9.70
N VAL A 404 41.11 2.63 -9.06
CA VAL A 404 42.56 2.92 -8.93
C VAL A 404 43.21 1.87 -8.03
N GLU A 405 42.61 1.53 -6.88
CA GLU A 405 43.13 0.50 -5.95
C GLU A 405 43.26 -0.87 -6.62
N LEU A 406 42.33 -1.22 -7.54
CA LEU A 406 42.34 -2.47 -8.29
C LEU A 406 43.19 -2.41 -9.58
N GLY A 407 43.79 -1.25 -9.89
CA GLY A 407 44.61 -1.07 -11.08
C GLY A 407 43.82 -1.01 -12.39
N TYR A 408 42.54 -0.74 -12.35
CA TYR A 408 41.69 -0.61 -13.56
C TYR A 408 41.81 0.76 -14.22
N THR A 409 42.26 1.76 -13.50
CA THR A 409 42.53 3.11 -14.00
C THR A 409 43.67 3.77 -13.22
N THR A 410 44.23 4.88 -13.73
CA THR A 410 45.23 5.67 -13.00
C THR A 410 44.57 6.77 -12.19
N GLN A 411 45.29 7.27 -11.14
CA GLN A 411 44.79 8.40 -10.35
C GLN A 411 44.45 9.62 -11.21
N SER A 412 45.33 9.96 -12.17
CA SER A 412 45.10 11.11 -13.06
C SER A 412 43.83 10.96 -13.93
N GLN A 413 43.54 9.74 -14.41
CA GLN A 413 42.30 9.45 -15.16
C GLN A 413 41.06 9.54 -14.24
N ALA A 414 41.17 9.05 -13.02
CA ALA A 414 40.10 9.11 -12.03
C ALA A 414 39.78 10.56 -11.64
N ASP A 415 40.79 11.39 -11.39
CA ASP A 415 40.62 12.81 -11.06
C ASP A 415 39.96 13.56 -12.22
N THR A 416 40.37 13.26 -13.46
CA THR A 416 39.78 13.85 -14.65
C THR A 416 38.31 13.49 -14.80
N ALA A 417 37.98 12.19 -14.62
CA ALA A 417 36.61 11.67 -14.69
C ALA A 417 35.71 12.26 -13.59
N ALA A 418 36.22 12.39 -12.37
CA ALA A 418 35.49 13.05 -11.29
C ALA A 418 35.19 14.51 -11.59
N ALA A 419 36.14 15.26 -12.11
CA ALA A 419 35.96 16.65 -12.49
C ALA A 419 35.00 16.81 -13.68
N GLU A 420 34.89 15.83 -14.55
CA GLU A 420 34.04 15.87 -15.74
C GLU A 420 32.55 15.82 -15.36
N SER A 421 32.17 15.02 -14.38
CA SER A 421 30.77 14.88 -13.94
C SER A 421 30.20 16.17 -13.33
N LEU A 422 31.03 17.10 -12.90
CA LEU A 422 30.63 18.41 -12.37
C LEU A 422 30.38 19.45 -13.47
N LYS A 423 30.72 19.16 -14.73
CA LYS A 423 30.53 20.12 -15.81
C LYS A 423 29.06 20.28 -16.20
N PRO A 424 28.59 21.49 -16.51
CA PRO A 424 27.25 21.70 -17.06
C PRO A 424 27.06 20.88 -18.35
N GLY A 425 25.91 20.18 -18.44
CA GLY A 425 25.57 19.36 -19.61
C GLY A 425 26.21 17.97 -19.62
N PHE A 426 26.80 17.51 -18.50
CA PHE A 426 27.22 16.12 -18.33
C PHE A 426 26.05 15.17 -18.42
N PHE A 427 24.95 15.48 -17.74
CA PHE A 427 23.70 14.77 -17.90
C PHE A 427 22.83 15.41 -18.99
N LYS A 428 22.20 14.58 -19.80
CA LYS A 428 21.24 14.95 -20.84
C LYS A 428 20.04 14.01 -20.77
N PRO A 429 19.25 14.08 -19.69
CA PRO A 429 18.18 13.13 -19.47
C PRO A 429 17.14 13.21 -20.60
N GLN A 430 16.72 12.06 -21.11
CA GLN A 430 15.52 11.96 -21.92
C GLN A 430 14.30 12.15 -21.01
N PRO A 431 13.27 12.87 -21.46
CA PRO A 431 12.02 12.91 -20.71
C PRO A 431 11.48 11.48 -20.58
N ALA A 432 11.18 11.06 -19.35
CA ALA A 432 10.54 9.77 -19.10
C ALA A 432 9.22 9.67 -19.89
N PRO A 433 8.84 8.50 -20.40
CA PRO A 433 7.53 8.30 -21.00
C PRO A 433 6.44 8.76 -20.02
N LYS A 434 5.54 9.63 -20.50
CA LYS A 434 4.49 10.17 -19.64
C LYS A 434 3.51 9.04 -19.28
N ASN A 435 3.42 8.70 -17.99
CA ASN A 435 2.34 7.84 -17.50
C ASN A 435 1.04 8.65 -17.44
N LEU A 436 0.05 8.24 -18.24
CA LEU A 436 -1.21 8.98 -18.41
C LEU A 436 -2.18 8.79 -17.23
N ALA A 437 -2.01 7.70 -16.45
CA ALA A 437 -2.85 7.39 -15.30
C ALA A 437 -2.03 6.70 -14.20
N PRO A 438 -1.05 7.37 -13.55
CA PRO A 438 -0.02 6.72 -12.76
C PRO A 438 -0.55 5.92 -11.57
N HIS A 439 -1.53 6.43 -10.81
CA HIS A 439 -2.15 5.70 -9.72
C HIS A 439 -2.85 4.41 -10.17
N PHE A 440 -3.61 4.50 -11.24
CA PHE A 440 -4.33 3.34 -11.80
C PHE A 440 -3.36 2.32 -12.39
N VAL A 441 -2.37 2.77 -13.13
CA VAL A 441 -1.34 1.91 -13.72
C VAL A 441 -0.54 1.15 -12.65
N ASN A 442 -0.17 1.81 -11.54
CA ASN A 442 0.47 1.14 -10.41
C ASN A 442 -0.47 0.14 -9.72
N PHE A 443 -1.75 0.48 -9.55
CA PHE A 443 -2.75 -0.44 -9.03
C PHE A 443 -2.92 -1.69 -9.92
N VAL A 444 -2.88 -1.54 -11.24
CA VAL A 444 -2.87 -2.66 -12.20
C VAL A 444 -1.60 -3.49 -12.05
N ARG A 445 -0.43 -2.86 -11.91
CA ARG A 445 0.84 -3.57 -11.69
C ARG A 445 0.80 -4.45 -10.45
N ASP A 446 0.33 -3.91 -9.32
CA ASP A 446 0.20 -4.66 -8.06
C ASP A 446 -0.71 -5.88 -8.23
N GLN A 447 -1.79 -5.77 -9.02
CA GLN A 447 -2.66 -6.91 -9.35
C GLN A 447 -1.97 -7.94 -10.24
N LEU A 448 -1.20 -7.51 -11.24
CA LEU A 448 -0.43 -8.42 -12.07
C LEU A 448 0.60 -9.21 -11.25
N GLU A 449 1.27 -8.57 -10.30
CA GLU A 449 2.19 -9.23 -9.37
C GLU A 449 1.45 -10.28 -8.52
N GLN A 450 0.27 -9.96 -7.97
CA GLN A 450 -0.57 -10.91 -7.24
C GLN A 450 -1.05 -12.08 -8.12
N MET A 451 -1.38 -11.82 -9.39
CA MET A 451 -1.76 -12.88 -10.33
C MET A 451 -0.60 -13.84 -10.62
N VAL A 452 0.63 -13.36 -10.63
CA VAL A 452 1.83 -14.20 -10.73
C VAL A 452 2.07 -14.99 -9.44
N GLU A 453 1.97 -14.35 -8.27
CA GLU A 453 2.13 -15.00 -6.98
C GLU A 453 1.09 -16.11 -6.75
N SER A 454 -0.15 -15.89 -7.17
CA SER A 454 -1.23 -16.88 -7.12
C SER A 454 -1.16 -17.97 -8.20
N GLY A 455 -0.24 -17.85 -9.16
CA GLY A 455 -0.08 -18.79 -10.28
C GLY A 455 -1.12 -18.65 -11.39
N GLN A 456 -1.93 -17.60 -11.38
CA GLN A 456 -2.88 -17.30 -12.47
C GLN A 456 -2.16 -16.85 -13.74
N LEU A 457 -1.03 -16.14 -13.58
CA LEU A 457 -0.10 -15.80 -14.66
C LEU A 457 1.24 -16.50 -14.41
N ARG A 458 1.79 -17.12 -15.42
CA ARG A 458 3.03 -17.91 -15.27
C ARG A 458 4.28 -17.08 -15.09
N ASN A 459 4.32 -15.85 -15.59
CA ASN A 459 5.42 -14.87 -15.38
C ASN A 459 5.09 -13.55 -16.09
N LEU A 460 5.32 -12.40 -15.42
CA LEU A 460 5.17 -11.07 -16.03
C LEU A 460 6.24 -10.80 -17.11
N SER A 461 7.40 -11.41 -17.00
CA SER A 461 8.61 -11.01 -17.72
C SER A 461 8.93 -11.84 -18.96
N ARG A 462 8.03 -12.68 -19.48
CA ARG A 462 8.40 -13.64 -20.54
C ARG A 462 7.81 -13.44 -21.92
N SER A 463 6.91 -12.47 -22.15
CA SER A 463 6.21 -12.47 -23.45
C SER A 463 5.56 -11.17 -23.90
N GLY A 464 6.08 -10.01 -23.54
CA GLY A 464 5.47 -8.74 -24.01
C GLY A 464 3.97 -8.71 -23.72
N LEU A 465 3.59 -8.46 -22.45
CA LEU A 465 2.18 -8.49 -22.09
C LEU A 465 1.47 -7.21 -22.55
N ASN A 466 0.33 -7.38 -23.19
CA ASN A 466 -0.61 -6.29 -23.41
C ASN A 466 -1.77 -6.46 -22.44
N VAL A 467 -1.92 -5.52 -21.51
CA VAL A 467 -2.93 -5.50 -20.46
C VAL A 467 -4.00 -4.49 -20.83
N TYR A 468 -5.16 -4.95 -21.19
CA TYR A 468 -6.31 -4.12 -21.51
C TYR A 468 -7.14 -3.94 -20.25
N THR A 469 -7.38 -2.68 -19.90
CA THR A 469 -8.03 -2.32 -18.65
C THR A 469 -9.44 -1.77 -18.86
N THR A 470 -10.13 -1.51 -17.76
CA THR A 470 -11.48 -0.93 -17.76
C THR A 470 -11.50 0.59 -17.74
N LEU A 471 -10.32 1.25 -17.55
CA LEU A 471 -10.19 2.69 -17.42
C LEU A 471 -10.70 3.41 -18.67
N ASP A 472 -11.43 4.50 -18.49
CA ASP A 472 -11.74 5.47 -19.53
C ASP A 472 -10.84 6.69 -19.37
N LEU A 473 -9.84 6.85 -20.25
CA LEU A 473 -8.84 7.90 -20.12
C LEU A 473 -9.44 9.31 -20.30
N ASP A 474 -10.46 9.47 -21.12
CA ASP A 474 -11.15 10.76 -21.34
C ASP A 474 -11.84 11.19 -20.05
N LEU A 475 -12.62 10.28 -19.45
CA LEU A 475 -13.27 10.51 -18.16
C LEU A 475 -12.25 10.69 -17.02
N GLN A 476 -11.17 9.91 -17.00
CA GLN A 476 -10.07 10.04 -16.03
C GLN A 476 -9.46 11.45 -16.06
N ASN A 477 -9.17 11.97 -17.24
CA ASN A 477 -8.61 13.31 -17.41
C ASN A 477 -9.59 14.39 -16.96
N HIS A 478 -10.89 14.23 -17.32
CA HIS A 478 -11.91 15.19 -16.90
C HIS A 478 -12.04 15.27 -15.37
N VAL A 479 -12.05 14.12 -14.69
CA VAL A 479 -12.09 14.08 -13.21
C VAL A 479 -10.83 14.69 -12.60
N GLN A 480 -9.65 14.43 -13.19
CA GLN A 480 -8.40 15.04 -12.76
C GLN A 480 -8.43 16.57 -12.88
N ASP A 481 -8.99 17.08 -13.98
CA ASP A 481 -9.13 18.52 -14.21
C ASP A 481 -10.20 19.14 -13.29
N ALA A 482 -11.30 18.41 -13.01
CA ALA A 482 -12.31 18.83 -12.04
C ALA A 482 -11.71 18.99 -10.62
N ILE A 483 -10.88 18.04 -10.18
CA ILE A 483 -10.15 18.15 -8.90
C ILE A 483 -9.20 19.35 -8.93
N LYS A 484 -8.39 19.52 -9.98
CA LYS A 484 -7.45 20.65 -10.09
C LYS A 484 -8.16 21.99 -10.09
N GLN A 485 -9.24 22.10 -10.85
CA GLN A 485 -10.05 23.31 -10.91
C GLN A 485 -10.63 23.65 -9.54
N HIS A 486 -11.14 22.64 -8.82
CA HIS A 486 -11.69 22.83 -7.48
C HIS A 486 -10.62 23.28 -6.46
N LEU A 487 -9.46 22.65 -6.46
CA LEU A 487 -8.41 22.95 -5.47
C LEU A 487 -7.61 24.22 -5.79
N TYR A 488 -7.30 24.48 -7.06
CA TYR A 488 -6.36 25.53 -7.48
C TYR A 488 -7.02 26.69 -8.24
N GLY A 489 -8.25 26.49 -8.76
CA GLY A 489 -8.94 27.48 -9.56
C GLY A 489 -9.47 28.64 -8.73
N ASP A 490 -9.74 29.77 -9.42
CA ASP A 490 -10.58 30.85 -8.90
C ASP A 490 -12.06 30.45 -9.16
N ASP A 491 -12.53 29.43 -8.47
CA ASP A 491 -13.91 28.98 -8.59
C ASP A 491 -14.86 29.96 -7.90
N ARG A 492 -15.10 31.09 -8.56
CA ARG A 492 -16.10 32.09 -8.14
C ARG A 492 -17.53 31.59 -8.26
N ASP A 493 -17.73 30.53 -9.01
CA ASP A 493 -19.04 29.90 -9.22
C ASP A 493 -19.39 28.86 -8.16
N ASP A 494 -18.40 28.46 -7.33
CA ASP A 494 -18.63 27.51 -6.27
C ASP A 494 -18.86 28.22 -4.94
N TYR A 495 -19.91 27.87 -4.31
CA TYR A 495 -20.48 28.01 -2.99
C TYR A 495 -19.79 28.94 -1.97
N VAL A 496 -18.49 29.21 -2.05
CA VAL A 496 -17.72 29.80 -0.97
C VAL A 496 -16.82 30.97 -1.36
N GLY A 497 -16.45 31.16 -2.62
CA GLY A 497 -15.55 32.25 -3.06
C GLY A 497 -14.13 32.17 -2.48
N HIS A 498 -13.69 30.98 -2.03
CA HIS A 498 -12.42 30.74 -1.39
C HIS A 498 -11.45 29.98 -2.32
N ARG A 499 -10.16 30.18 -2.11
CA ARG A 499 -9.10 29.31 -2.64
C ARG A 499 -8.80 28.22 -1.62
N PHE A 500 -9.34 27.03 -1.82
CA PHE A 500 -9.26 25.93 -0.85
C PHE A 500 -7.86 25.62 -0.37
N ILE A 501 -6.85 25.60 -1.26
CA ILE A 501 -5.47 25.35 -0.85
C ILE A 501 -4.91 26.46 0.04
N ARG A 502 -5.22 27.72 -0.30
CA ARG A 502 -4.59 28.86 0.41
C ARG A 502 -5.30 29.18 1.71
N ASP A 503 -6.62 29.19 1.67
CA ASP A 503 -7.42 29.80 2.74
C ASP A 503 -7.96 28.75 3.73
N ASP A 504 -8.17 27.51 3.25
CA ASP A 504 -8.81 26.43 3.99
C ASP A 504 -7.93 25.20 4.20
N HIS A 505 -6.66 25.23 3.76
CA HIS A 505 -5.67 24.16 3.93
C HIS A 505 -6.11 22.81 3.38
N LEU A 506 -6.87 22.78 2.31
CA LEU A 506 -7.22 21.55 1.57
C LEU A 506 -6.21 21.35 0.44
N THR A 507 -5.37 20.33 0.52
CA THR A 507 -4.23 20.16 -0.41
C THR A 507 -4.38 19.01 -1.39
N ASN A 508 -5.28 18.06 -1.13
CA ASN A 508 -5.41 16.87 -1.97
C ASN A 508 -6.85 16.37 -2.09
N SER A 509 -7.10 15.55 -3.12
CA SER A 509 -8.36 14.84 -3.35
C SER A 509 -8.11 13.56 -4.14
N ALA A 510 -8.95 12.55 -3.91
CA ALA A 510 -8.94 11.26 -4.59
C ALA A 510 -10.35 10.91 -5.09
N ALA A 511 -10.44 10.15 -6.19
CA ALA A 511 -11.73 9.80 -6.79
C ALA A 511 -11.71 8.40 -7.43
N ILE A 512 -12.84 7.70 -7.33
CA ILE A 512 -13.11 6.45 -8.06
C ILE A 512 -14.49 6.55 -8.71
N ILE A 513 -14.58 6.18 -9.99
CA ILE A 513 -15.85 5.91 -10.67
C ILE A 513 -15.88 4.46 -11.11
N ALA A 514 -16.98 3.77 -10.82
CA ALA A 514 -17.22 2.40 -11.24
C ALA A 514 -18.58 2.27 -11.94
N ASP A 515 -18.64 1.49 -13.00
CA ASP A 515 -19.87 0.95 -13.56
C ASP A 515 -20.37 -0.15 -12.60
N HIS A 516 -21.43 0.11 -11.86
CA HIS A 516 -21.92 -0.82 -10.84
C HIS A 516 -22.67 -2.03 -11.41
N HIS A 517 -23.02 -2.03 -12.70
CA HIS A 517 -23.63 -3.17 -13.36
C HIS A 517 -22.62 -4.28 -13.69
N THR A 518 -21.39 -3.88 -14.01
CA THR A 518 -20.30 -4.80 -14.38
C THR A 518 -19.22 -4.92 -13.30
N GLY A 519 -19.05 -3.90 -12.47
CA GLY A 519 -17.93 -3.75 -11.55
C GLY A 519 -16.71 -3.07 -12.16
N ALA A 520 -16.76 -2.65 -13.44
CA ALA A 520 -15.62 -2.06 -14.13
C ALA A 520 -15.22 -0.70 -13.54
N ILE A 521 -13.98 -0.54 -13.12
CA ILE A 521 -13.42 0.75 -12.66
C ILE A 521 -13.14 1.62 -13.88
N LYS A 522 -13.83 2.74 -14.00
CA LYS A 522 -13.69 3.71 -15.11
C LYS A 522 -12.70 4.81 -14.80
N VAL A 523 -12.56 5.19 -13.52
CA VAL A 523 -11.65 6.23 -13.03
C VAL A 523 -11.03 5.78 -11.72
N MET A 524 -9.74 6.04 -11.55
CA MET A 524 -9.05 5.94 -10.27
C MET A 524 -7.96 7.01 -10.16
N LEU A 525 -8.17 7.95 -9.27
CA LEU A 525 -7.24 9.02 -8.91
C LEU A 525 -6.93 8.94 -7.44
N GLY A 526 -5.65 8.82 -7.09
CA GLY A 526 -5.19 8.74 -5.70
C GLY A 526 -4.70 10.07 -5.14
N SER A 527 -4.44 11.05 -6.01
CA SER A 527 -4.01 12.41 -5.65
C SER A 527 -4.31 13.40 -6.76
N VAL A 528 -4.32 14.70 -6.42
CA VAL A 528 -4.44 15.80 -7.37
C VAL A 528 -3.23 15.92 -8.30
N ASP A 529 -2.05 15.55 -7.84
CA ASP A 529 -0.82 15.55 -8.63
C ASP A 529 0.13 14.44 -8.13
N TYR A 530 0.24 13.38 -8.94
CA TYR A 530 1.09 12.22 -8.65
C TYR A 530 2.57 12.59 -8.45
N TYR A 531 3.07 13.60 -9.17
CA TYR A 531 4.48 13.97 -9.18
C TYR A 531 4.84 15.05 -8.13
N SER A 532 3.89 15.44 -7.29
CA SER A 532 4.10 16.47 -6.26
C SER A 532 4.65 15.86 -4.96
N ASP A 533 5.93 16.10 -4.68
CA ASP A 533 6.55 15.73 -3.39
C ASP A 533 5.95 16.49 -2.19
N LYS A 534 5.31 17.66 -2.45
CA LYS A 534 4.75 18.50 -1.38
C LYS A 534 3.56 17.88 -0.67
N ILE A 535 2.82 17.05 -1.36
CA ILE A 535 1.60 16.39 -0.86
C ILE A 535 1.76 14.87 -0.78
N ASP A 536 3.00 14.35 -0.93
CA ASP A 536 3.24 12.91 -1.08
C ASP A 536 2.33 12.31 -2.18
N GLY A 537 2.38 12.94 -3.36
CA GLY A 537 1.45 12.69 -4.47
C GLY A 537 1.44 11.26 -4.98
N GLN A 538 2.50 10.48 -4.75
CA GLN A 538 2.58 9.07 -5.13
C GLN A 538 1.79 8.14 -4.21
N PHE A 539 1.42 8.59 -3.01
CA PHE A 539 0.55 7.85 -2.12
C PHE A 539 -0.86 7.77 -2.70
N ASN A 540 -1.33 6.56 -3.01
CA ASN A 540 -2.67 6.35 -3.56
C ASN A 540 -3.72 6.36 -2.44
N VAL A 541 -4.27 7.55 -2.12
CA VAL A 541 -5.29 7.68 -1.07
C VAL A 541 -6.50 6.80 -1.35
N ALA A 542 -6.84 6.59 -2.62
CA ALA A 542 -8.03 5.81 -2.97
C ALA A 542 -7.96 4.34 -2.51
N THR A 543 -6.78 3.74 -2.46
CA THR A 543 -6.60 2.31 -2.15
C THR A 543 -5.73 2.03 -0.92
N GLN A 544 -4.85 2.97 -0.54
CA GLN A 544 -3.90 2.84 0.56
C GLN A 544 -4.24 3.73 1.75
N GLY A 545 -5.03 4.81 1.52
CA GLY A 545 -5.44 5.75 2.55
C GLY A 545 -6.59 5.21 3.40
N TYR A 546 -6.29 4.80 4.64
CA TYR A 546 -7.33 4.56 5.64
C TYR A 546 -7.75 5.90 6.22
N ARG A 547 -9.03 6.26 6.03
CA ARG A 547 -9.60 7.57 6.35
C ARG A 547 -10.96 7.42 7.01
N GLY A 548 -11.28 8.32 7.94
CA GLY A 548 -12.57 8.33 8.62
C GLY A 548 -13.71 8.72 7.66
N PRO A 549 -14.64 7.81 7.31
CA PRO A 549 -15.69 8.09 6.31
C PRO A 549 -16.75 9.07 6.84
N GLY A 550 -16.73 9.42 8.12
CA GLY A 550 -17.72 10.30 8.70
C GLY A 550 -19.14 9.82 8.45
N SER A 551 -20.05 10.76 8.20
CA SER A 551 -21.46 10.49 7.95
C SER A 551 -21.76 9.73 6.65
N SER A 552 -20.81 9.53 5.77
CA SER A 552 -21.01 8.71 4.56
C SER A 552 -21.16 7.22 4.89
N PHE A 553 -20.82 6.79 6.12
CA PHE A 553 -21.07 5.43 6.61
C PHE A 553 -22.54 5.18 7.02
N LYS A 554 -23.33 6.22 7.33
CA LYS A 554 -24.73 6.11 7.79
C LYS A 554 -25.65 5.25 6.91
N PRO A 555 -25.63 5.36 5.56
CA PRO A 555 -26.52 4.53 4.71
C PRO A 555 -26.39 3.02 4.94
N ILE A 556 -25.20 2.51 5.26
CA ILE A 556 -24.97 1.09 5.56
C ILE A 556 -25.67 0.68 6.86
N VAL A 557 -25.62 1.55 7.86
CA VAL A 557 -26.31 1.36 9.15
C VAL A 557 -27.82 1.36 8.97
N TYR A 558 -28.34 2.36 8.22
CA TYR A 558 -29.78 2.47 7.91
C TYR A 558 -30.28 1.29 7.10
N ALA A 559 -29.51 0.84 6.09
CA ALA A 559 -29.86 -0.38 5.33
C ALA A 559 -29.97 -1.61 6.24
N THR A 560 -29.08 -1.72 7.23
CA THR A 560 -29.15 -2.84 8.19
C THR A 560 -30.40 -2.74 9.08
N ALA A 561 -30.77 -1.54 9.53
CA ALA A 561 -32.00 -1.32 10.28
C ALA A 561 -33.25 -1.59 9.42
N PHE A 562 -33.26 -1.18 8.16
CA PHE A 562 -34.36 -1.45 7.22
C PHE A 562 -34.49 -2.96 6.92
N SER A 563 -33.36 -3.68 6.85
CA SER A 563 -33.39 -5.14 6.74
C SER A 563 -34.01 -5.84 7.96
N LYS A 564 -34.06 -5.18 9.11
CA LYS A 564 -34.69 -5.63 10.37
C LYS A 564 -36.12 -5.12 10.57
N GLY A 565 -36.70 -4.47 9.56
CA GLY A 565 -38.10 -4.06 9.54
C GLY A 565 -38.37 -2.58 9.87
N TRP A 566 -37.32 -1.76 10.09
CA TRP A 566 -37.51 -0.32 10.11
C TRP A 566 -37.72 0.20 8.66
N PHE A 567 -38.23 1.42 8.53
CA PHE A 567 -38.57 2.01 7.21
C PHE A 567 -38.43 3.55 7.28
N PRO A 568 -38.30 4.25 6.14
CA PRO A 568 -37.97 5.66 6.12
C PRO A 568 -38.94 6.61 6.81
N ALA A 569 -40.29 6.29 6.81
CA ALA A 569 -41.30 7.10 7.51
C ALA A 569 -41.33 6.92 9.02
N MET A 570 -40.60 5.96 9.56
CA MET A 570 -40.55 5.73 11.00
C MET A 570 -39.89 6.91 11.70
N THR A 571 -40.39 7.28 12.87
CA THR A 571 -39.87 8.42 13.62
C THR A 571 -38.89 8.00 14.70
N VAL A 572 -37.89 8.84 14.87
CA VAL A 572 -36.86 8.74 15.90
C VAL A 572 -36.75 10.11 16.59
N SER A 573 -36.49 10.13 17.89
CA SER A 573 -36.26 11.37 18.61
C SER A 573 -34.82 11.88 18.42
N ASP A 574 -34.69 13.11 17.94
CA ASP A 574 -33.43 13.85 17.88
C ASP A 574 -33.35 14.79 19.08
N MET A 575 -33.02 14.22 20.24
CA MET A 575 -32.84 14.93 21.51
C MET A 575 -31.54 14.47 22.18
N PRO A 576 -30.89 15.28 23.00
CA PRO A 576 -29.70 14.91 23.75
C PRO A 576 -29.86 13.54 24.39
N THR A 577 -28.97 12.62 24.07
CA THR A 577 -29.06 11.23 24.52
C THR A 577 -27.66 10.73 24.86
N VAL A 578 -27.56 10.11 26.04
CA VAL A 578 -26.34 9.49 26.53
C VAL A 578 -26.38 8.01 26.20
N PHE A 579 -25.34 7.50 25.57
CA PHE A 579 -25.21 6.10 25.19
C PHE A 579 -24.06 5.43 25.95
N TRP A 580 -24.16 4.12 26.12
CA TRP A 580 -23.05 3.30 26.51
C TRP A 580 -22.50 2.62 25.25
N ASP A 581 -21.28 2.97 24.86
CA ASP A 581 -20.60 2.36 23.73
C ASP A 581 -19.80 1.13 24.22
N GLU A 582 -20.39 -0.05 24.05
CA GLU A 582 -19.78 -1.32 24.47
C GLU A 582 -18.45 -1.59 23.73
N GLY A 583 -18.36 -1.24 22.46
CA GLY A 583 -17.16 -1.44 21.65
C GLY A 583 -15.96 -0.64 22.16
N GLN A 584 -16.20 0.55 22.71
CA GLN A 584 -15.17 1.42 23.27
C GLN A 584 -15.18 1.47 24.80
N ASN A 585 -16.08 0.74 25.44
CA ASN A 585 -16.26 0.66 26.90
C ASN A 585 -16.31 2.06 27.57
N ARG A 586 -17.10 2.97 27.01
CA ARG A 586 -17.24 4.36 27.51
C ARG A 586 -18.62 4.93 27.32
N VAL A 587 -18.88 5.96 28.08
CA VAL A 587 -20.05 6.85 27.88
C VAL A 587 -19.82 7.65 26.59
N TYR A 588 -20.83 7.65 25.70
CA TYR A 588 -20.81 8.34 24.44
C TYR A 588 -21.94 9.34 24.31
N LYS A 589 -21.61 10.61 24.07
CA LYS A 589 -22.52 11.75 23.97
C LYS A 589 -22.36 12.41 22.61
N PRO A 590 -23.00 11.91 21.55
CA PRO A 590 -22.93 12.55 20.23
C PRO A 590 -23.68 13.87 20.21
N LEU A 591 -23.17 14.85 19.46
CA LEU A 591 -23.83 16.12 19.16
C LEU A 591 -24.10 16.19 17.65
N ASN A 592 -25.15 16.89 17.23
CA ASN A 592 -25.39 17.22 15.85
C ASN A 592 -24.36 18.24 15.34
N PHE A 593 -24.08 18.22 14.04
CA PHE A 593 -23.06 19.09 13.42
C PHE A 593 -23.50 20.57 13.41
N ASN A 594 -24.79 20.84 13.20
CA ASN A 594 -25.41 22.15 13.04
C ASN A 594 -25.62 22.89 14.34
N ASN A 595 -24.56 23.35 15.00
CA ASN A 595 -24.61 24.18 16.23
C ASN A 595 -25.51 23.61 17.36
N HIS A 596 -25.57 22.29 17.49
CA HIS A 596 -26.30 21.57 18.53
C HIS A 596 -27.83 21.75 18.48
N GLN A 597 -28.40 22.11 17.34
CA GLN A 597 -29.85 22.14 17.17
C GLN A 597 -30.45 20.73 17.22
N PHE A 598 -31.57 20.58 17.86
CA PHE A 598 -32.30 19.32 18.01
C PHE A 598 -33.68 19.48 17.36
N GLU A 599 -34.04 18.48 16.53
CA GLU A 599 -35.24 18.51 15.69
C GLU A 599 -36.47 17.83 16.36
N GLY A 600 -36.28 17.27 17.57
CA GLY A 600 -37.37 16.53 18.23
C GLY A 600 -37.71 15.20 17.52
N ASN A 601 -38.97 14.89 17.37
CA ASN A 601 -39.42 13.69 16.68
C ASN A 601 -39.39 13.92 15.16
N ILE A 602 -38.54 13.20 14.45
CA ILE A 602 -38.36 13.30 12.99
C ILE A 602 -38.39 11.92 12.31
N THR A 603 -38.67 11.88 11.02
CA THR A 603 -38.61 10.65 10.26
C THR A 603 -37.16 10.19 10.01
N LEU A 604 -36.92 8.89 9.87
CA LEU A 604 -35.62 8.36 9.49
C LEU A 604 -35.14 8.89 8.13
N ARG A 605 -36.06 9.19 7.21
CA ARG A 605 -35.75 9.88 5.95
C ARG A 605 -35.06 11.22 6.22
N LYS A 606 -35.70 12.09 6.98
CA LYS A 606 -35.15 13.41 7.34
C LYS A 606 -33.83 13.26 8.12
N ALA A 607 -33.79 12.35 9.09
CA ALA A 607 -32.60 12.11 9.90
C ALA A 607 -31.36 11.70 9.07
N LEU A 608 -31.54 10.83 8.06
CA LEU A 608 -30.44 10.40 7.18
C LEU A 608 -30.04 11.52 6.21
N GLN A 609 -31.01 12.23 5.62
CA GLN A 609 -30.78 13.32 4.67
C GLN A 609 -30.10 14.53 5.28
N TRP A 610 -30.55 14.94 6.49
CA TRP A 610 -29.93 16.02 7.26
C TRP A 610 -28.70 15.56 8.03
N SER A 611 -28.31 14.32 7.82
CA SER A 611 -27.09 13.76 8.40
C SER A 611 -26.98 13.84 9.92
N LEU A 612 -28.12 13.83 10.66
CA LEU A 612 -28.16 14.02 12.10
C LEU A 612 -27.45 12.87 12.83
N ASN A 613 -26.67 13.19 13.86
CA ASN A 613 -25.80 12.25 14.55
C ASN A 613 -26.55 11.42 15.61
N ILE A 614 -27.35 12.06 16.46
CA ILE A 614 -28.07 11.37 17.53
C ILE A 614 -29.04 10.33 17.00
N PRO A 615 -29.90 10.65 16.01
CA PRO A 615 -30.74 9.65 15.34
C PRO A 615 -29.93 8.50 14.75
N ALA A 616 -28.78 8.79 14.13
CA ALA A 616 -27.95 7.75 13.51
C ALA A 616 -27.37 6.77 14.53
N VAL A 617 -26.94 7.26 15.72
CA VAL A 617 -26.49 6.39 16.82
C VAL A 617 -27.65 5.50 17.36
N LYS A 618 -28.87 6.04 17.45
CA LYS A 618 -30.07 5.24 17.81
C LYS A 618 -30.36 4.16 16.75
N VAL A 619 -30.20 4.49 15.47
CA VAL A 619 -30.32 3.49 14.38
C VAL A 619 -29.24 2.43 14.49
N MET A 620 -27.98 2.81 14.80
CA MET A 620 -26.88 1.86 15.01
C MET A 620 -27.16 0.92 16.17
N GLN A 621 -27.68 1.45 17.29
CA GLN A 621 -28.06 0.65 18.47
C GLN A 621 -29.15 -0.37 18.13
N TYR A 622 -30.19 0.02 17.37
CA TYR A 622 -31.22 -0.90 16.91
C TYR A 622 -30.69 -1.91 15.87
N ALA A 623 -29.90 -1.45 14.92
CA ALA A 623 -29.31 -2.31 13.89
C ALA A 623 -28.37 -3.36 14.50
N GLY A 624 -27.69 -3.02 15.59
CA GLY A 624 -26.70 -3.87 16.26
C GLY A 624 -25.35 -3.78 15.55
N VAL A 625 -24.31 -3.47 16.33
CA VAL A 625 -22.93 -3.23 15.82
C VAL A 625 -22.42 -4.39 14.99
N GLU A 626 -22.57 -5.64 15.48
CA GLU A 626 -22.12 -6.85 14.78
C GLU A 626 -22.85 -7.11 13.46
N ASP A 627 -24.16 -6.81 13.41
CA ASP A 627 -24.96 -7.00 12.19
C ASP A 627 -24.59 -5.95 11.13
N VAL A 628 -24.32 -4.71 11.57
CA VAL A 628 -23.78 -3.66 10.68
C VAL A 628 -22.40 -4.02 10.15
N GLN A 629 -21.51 -4.51 11.02
CA GLN A 629 -20.18 -4.98 10.59
C GLN A 629 -20.28 -6.10 9.55
N ARG A 630 -21.13 -7.11 9.85
CA ARG A 630 -21.36 -8.24 8.93
C ARG A 630 -21.93 -7.77 7.59
N ASN A 631 -22.84 -6.81 7.61
CA ASN A 631 -23.44 -6.25 6.40
C ASN A 631 -22.41 -5.41 5.61
N ALA A 632 -21.64 -4.58 6.27
CA ALA A 632 -20.55 -3.82 5.66
C ALA A 632 -19.53 -4.74 4.95
N MET A 633 -19.15 -5.85 5.61
CA MET A 633 -18.26 -6.85 4.99
C MET A 633 -18.89 -7.50 3.74
N ARG A 634 -20.19 -7.83 3.77
CA ARG A 634 -20.91 -8.37 2.60
C ARG A 634 -21.01 -7.37 1.46
N MET A 635 -21.05 -6.07 1.78
CA MET A 635 -21.07 -4.97 0.80
C MET A 635 -19.68 -4.63 0.26
N GLY A 636 -18.60 -5.23 0.78
CA GLY A 636 -17.25 -5.09 0.25
C GLY A 636 -16.24 -4.39 1.14
N ILE A 637 -16.62 -3.84 2.30
CA ILE A 637 -15.68 -3.25 3.26
C ILE A 637 -14.97 -4.39 4.01
N ARG A 638 -13.76 -4.71 3.58
CA ARG A 638 -13.03 -5.90 4.07
C ARG A 638 -11.91 -5.57 5.03
N LYS A 639 -11.43 -4.33 5.01
CA LYS A 639 -10.33 -3.86 5.84
C LYS A 639 -10.73 -2.54 6.49
N TRP A 640 -10.36 -2.36 7.76
CA TRP A 640 -10.58 -1.12 8.52
C TRP A 640 -9.52 -0.98 9.60
N GLU A 641 -9.31 0.25 10.05
CA GLU A 641 -8.57 0.54 11.26
C GLU A 641 -9.54 1.07 12.32
N GLY A 642 -9.26 0.80 13.60
CA GLY A 642 -10.15 1.17 14.72
C GLY A 642 -11.03 0.03 15.22
N GLN A 643 -11.84 0.34 16.23
CA GLN A 643 -12.74 -0.62 16.89
C GLN A 643 -14.20 -0.32 16.58
N TRP A 644 -14.96 -1.35 16.28
CA TRP A 644 -16.40 -1.26 16.06
C TRP A 644 -17.12 -0.90 17.36
N GLY A 645 -18.06 0.04 17.27
CA GLY A 645 -18.88 0.51 18.35
C GLY A 645 -20.03 1.36 17.85
N LEU A 646 -20.77 2.00 18.76
CA LEU A 646 -21.86 2.91 18.38
C LEU A 646 -21.36 4.12 17.57
N SER A 647 -20.15 4.60 17.87
CA SER A 647 -19.53 5.72 17.18
C SER A 647 -19.14 5.40 15.72
N SER A 648 -19.12 4.10 15.34
CA SER A 648 -18.78 3.71 13.95
C SER A 648 -19.77 4.26 12.92
N VAL A 649 -21.02 4.53 13.30
CA VAL A 649 -22.00 5.19 12.41
C VAL A 649 -21.62 6.63 12.05
N LEU A 650 -20.76 7.26 12.84
CA LEU A 650 -20.21 8.59 12.61
C LEU A 650 -18.79 8.54 12.01
N GLY A 651 -18.34 7.36 11.57
CA GLY A 651 -17.06 7.20 10.89
C GLY A 651 -15.85 7.17 11.81
N SER A 652 -15.96 6.57 13.01
CA SER A 652 -14.81 6.32 13.89
C SER A 652 -13.93 5.14 13.47
N LEU A 653 -14.25 4.51 12.35
CA LEU A 653 -13.45 3.47 11.70
C LEU A 653 -12.84 4.08 10.46
N ASP A 654 -11.55 3.89 10.27
CA ASP A 654 -10.87 4.32 9.05
C ASP A 654 -10.97 3.23 7.98
N VAL A 655 -11.40 3.60 6.80
CA VAL A 655 -11.63 2.73 5.63
C VAL A 655 -11.08 3.36 4.36
N THR A 656 -10.88 2.57 3.30
CA THR A 656 -10.41 3.10 2.02
C THR A 656 -11.56 3.67 1.19
N LEU A 657 -11.24 4.63 0.31
CA LEU A 657 -12.20 5.14 -0.66
C LEU A 657 -12.70 4.02 -1.60
N TYR A 658 -11.81 3.08 -1.94
CA TYR A 658 -12.15 1.91 -2.73
C TYR A 658 -13.26 1.07 -2.07
N ASP A 659 -13.09 0.70 -0.79
CA ASP A 659 -14.05 -0.13 -0.07
C ASP A 659 -15.40 0.60 0.12
N MET A 660 -15.39 1.91 0.39
CA MET A 660 -16.61 2.71 0.50
C MET A 660 -17.34 2.83 -0.84
N THR A 661 -16.60 3.08 -1.93
CA THR A 661 -17.20 3.12 -3.28
C THR A 661 -17.80 1.76 -3.63
N GLN A 662 -17.09 0.67 -3.37
CA GLN A 662 -17.60 -0.70 -3.56
C GLN A 662 -18.90 -0.94 -2.76
N ALA A 663 -18.99 -0.47 -1.53
CA ALA A 663 -20.22 -0.63 -0.74
C ALA A 663 -21.40 0.14 -1.34
N TYR A 664 -21.16 1.31 -1.94
CA TYR A 664 -22.22 2.09 -2.59
C TYR A 664 -22.68 1.51 -3.92
N THR A 665 -21.82 0.75 -4.64
CA THR A 665 -22.28 0.00 -5.84
C THR A 665 -23.38 -1.00 -5.50
N VAL A 666 -23.44 -1.51 -4.28
CA VAL A 666 -24.51 -2.43 -3.84
C VAL A 666 -25.87 -1.73 -3.79
N PHE A 667 -25.91 -0.48 -3.30
CA PHE A 667 -27.16 0.29 -3.32
C PHE A 667 -27.60 0.60 -4.75
N ALA A 668 -26.67 1.03 -5.59
CA ALA A 668 -26.90 1.35 -6.99
C ALA A 668 -27.41 0.14 -7.80
N ASN A 669 -26.93 -1.05 -7.49
CA ASN A 669 -27.23 -2.32 -8.17
C ASN A 669 -28.30 -3.14 -7.46
N GLU A 670 -29.36 -2.51 -6.96
CA GLU A 670 -30.54 -3.18 -6.36
C GLU A 670 -30.19 -4.15 -5.22
N GLY A 671 -29.15 -3.85 -4.45
CA GLY A 671 -28.68 -4.69 -3.34
C GLY A 671 -27.77 -5.85 -3.73
N LYS A 672 -27.33 -5.90 -4.97
CA LYS A 672 -26.42 -6.93 -5.50
C LYS A 672 -24.96 -6.46 -5.40
N TYR A 673 -24.12 -7.32 -4.86
CA TYR A 673 -22.68 -7.15 -4.85
C TYR A 673 -22.04 -7.73 -6.11
N ILE A 674 -21.30 -6.92 -6.83
CA ILE A 674 -20.38 -7.30 -7.90
C ILE A 674 -19.02 -6.70 -7.54
N PRO A 675 -17.94 -7.48 -7.46
CA PRO A 675 -16.63 -6.93 -7.12
C PRO A 675 -16.13 -5.99 -8.21
N MET A 676 -15.59 -4.84 -7.81
CA MET A 676 -14.92 -3.94 -8.75
C MET A 676 -13.65 -4.58 -9.30
N TYR A 677 -13.36 -4.35 -10.58
CA TYR A 677 -12.18 -4.86 -11.27
C TYR A 677 -11.59 -3.82 -12.24
N SER A 678 -10.31 -4.01 -12.58
CA SER A 678 -9.55 -3.07 -13.41
C SER A 678 -8.97 -3.69 -14.69
N ILE A 679 -8.74 -5.00 -14.71
CA ILE A 679 -8.15 -5.72 -15.84
C ILE A 679 -9.24 -6.48 -16.58
N ASP A 680 -9.47 -6.12 -17.84
CA ASP A 680 -10.44 -6.81 -18.70
C ASP A 680 -9.83 -8.08 -19.30
N HIS A 681 -8.71 -7.95 -20.01
CA HIS A 681 -7.98 -9.12 -20.52
C HIS A 681 -6.48 -8.84 -20.66
N ILE A 682 -5.71 -9.92 -20.76
CA ILE A 682 -4.27 -9.87 -20.98
C ILE A 682 -3.92 -10.77 -22.16
N THR A 683 -3.15 -10.23 -23.11
CA THR A 683 -2.60 -11.01 -24.22
C THR A 683 -1.07 -11.03 -24.15
N ASP A 684 -0.46 -12.03 -24.79
CA ASP A 684 0.98 -12.03 -25.07
C ASP A 684 1.33 -11.19 -26.31
N GLY A 685 2.62 -11.06 -26.62
CA GLY A 685 3.10 -10.35 -27.80
C GLY A 685 2.64 -10.95 -29.14
N ALA A 686 2.15 -12.19 -29.14
CA ALA A 686 1.53 -12.87 -30.27
C ALA A 686 -0.01 -12.74 -30.30
N SER A 687 -0.59 -11.90 -29.45
CA SER A 687 -2.04 -11.67 -29.28
C SER A 687 -2.80 -12.90 -28.77
N SER A 688 -2.13 -13.87 -28.16
CA SER A 688 -2.82 -14.99 -27.51
C SER A 688 -3.37 -14.54 -26.15
N VAL A 689 -4.64 -14.83 -25.85
CA VAL A 689 -5.27 -14.47 -24.59
C VAL A 689 -4.73 -15.34 -23.47
N LEU A 690 -4.10 -14.70 -22.48
CA LEU A 690 -3.55 -15.34 -21.27
C LEU A 690 -4.50 -15.27 -20.09
N PHE A 691 -5.27 -14.20 -20.00
CA PHE A 691 -6.29 -13.96 -19.00
C PHE A 691 -7.46 -13.22 -19.62
N GLN A 692 -8.67 -13.58 -19.21
CA GLN A 692 -9.90 -12.85 -19.54
C GLN A 692 -10.70 -12.70 -18.25
N HIS A 693 -11.09 -11.48 -17.92
CA HIS A 693 -12.06 -11.26 -16.84
C HIS A 693 -13.34 -12.03 -17.16
N ARG A 694 -13.86 -12.75 -16.20
CA ARG A 694 -15.15 -13.45 -16.32
C ARG A 694 -16.18 -12.67 -15.53
N GLU A 695 -17.30 -12.42 -16.15
CA GLU A 695 -18.45 -11.86 -15.43
C GLU A 695 -18.73 -12.66 -14.17
N VAL A 696 -18.73 -11.95 -13.06
CA VAL A 696 -19.04 -12.53 -11.76
C VAL A 696 -20.56 -12.50 -11.56
N LEU A 697 -21.15 -13.63 -11.23
CA LEU A 697 -22.59 -13.65 -10.91
C LEU A 697 -22.85 -12.75 -9.70
N PRO A 698 -23.82 -11.79 -9.83
CA PRO A 698 -24.14 -10.86 -8.75
C PRO A 698 -24.64 -11.61 -7.51
N VAL A 699 -24.13 -11.25 -6.33
CA VAL A 699 -24.55 -11.84 -5.05
C VAL A 699 -25.53 -10.90 -4.36
N GLN A 700 -26.77 -11.33 -4.13
CA GLN A 700 -27.74 -10.52 -3.37
C GLN A 700 -27.31 -10.40 -1.91
N VAL A 701 -26.94 -9.19 -1.48
CA VAL A 701 -26.50 -8.89 -0.11
C VAL A 701 -27.53 -8.09 0.69
N LEU A 702 -28.31 -7.24 0.00
CA LEU A 702 -29.49 -6.56 0.53
C LEU A 702 -30.68 -6.95 -0.34
N SER A 703 -31.90 -6.94 0.21
CA SER A 703 -33.07 -7.08 -0.68
C SER A 703 -33.20 -5.85 -1.59
N PRO A 704 -33.76 -5.99 -2.82
CA PRO A 704 -33.98 -4.83 -3.69
C PRO A 704 -34.82 -3.73 -3.03
N GLN A 705 -35.76 -4.10 -2.19
CA GLN A 705 -36.62 -3.18 -1.44
C GLN A 705 -35.83 -2.36 -0.42
N VAL A 706 -34.89 -2.99 0.31
CA VAL A 706 -34.02 -2.28 1.28
C VAL A 706 -33.07 -1.33 0.52
N ALA A 707 -32.44 -1.76 -0.55
CA ALA A 707 -31.61 -0.91 -1.38
C ALA A 707 -32.41 0.28 -1.92
N TYR A 708 -33.62 0.05 -2.40
CA TYR A 708 -34.50 1.11 -2.88
C TYR A 708 -34.93 2.09 -1.77
N MET A 709 -35.24 1.61 -0.55
CA MET A 709 -35.52 2.52 0.58
C MET A 709 -34.37 3.49 0.80
N VAL A 710 -33.12 3.00 0.80
CA VAL A 710 -31.92 3.85 0.93
C VAL A 710 -31.82 4.81 -0.26
N THR A 711 -31.93 4.27 -1.49
CA THR A 711 -31.90 5.08 -2.73
C THR A 711 -32.95 6.17 -2.71
N SER A 712 -34.17 5.85 -2.35
CA SER A 712 -35.31 6.81 -2.27
C SER A 712 -35.07 7.93 -1.26
N VAL A 713 -34.31 7.65 -0.19
CA VAL A 713 -33.91 8.69 0.78
C VAL A 713 -32.79 9.55 0.17
N LEU A 714 -31.71 8.92 -0.34
CA LEU A 714 -30.54 9.64 -0.79
C LEU A 714 -30.76 10.45 -2.11
N SER A 715 -31.80 10.13 -2.87
CA SER A 715 -32.16 10.84 -4.13
C SER A 715 -33.25 11.93 -3.93
N ASP A 716 -33.81 12.07 -2.72
CA ASP A 716 -34.87 13.02 -2.44
C ASP A 716 -34.31 14.43 -2.16
N ASN A 717 -34.11 15.19 -3.25
CA ASN A 717 -33.56 16.55 -3.15
C ASN A 717 -34.45 17.52 -2.35
N PRO A 718 -35.79 17.56 -2.51
CA PRO A 718 -36.65 18.42 -1.70
C PRO A 718 -36.48 18.22 -0.18
N SER A 719 -36.40 16.98 0.29
CA SER A 719 -36.18 16.71 1.72
C SER A 719 -34.79 17.11 2.20
N ARG A 720 -33.78 17.03 1.34
CA ARG A 720 -32.40 17.41 1.63
C ARG A 720 -32.16 18.91 1.65
N ALA A 721 -32.97 19.66 0.90
CA ALA A 721 -32.79 21.10 0.67
C ALA A 721 -32.74 21.95 1.95
N GLY A 722 -33.38 21.50 3.04
CA GLY A 722 -33.41 22.22 4.33
C GLY A 722 -32.04 22.36 5.00
N ASP A 723 -31.13 21.40 4.78
CA ASP A 723 -29.77 21.40 5.37
C ASP A 723 -28.70 21.80 4.33
N PHE A 724 -28.81 21.28 3.09
CA PHE A 724 -27.80 21.45 2.07
C PHE A 724 -28.11 22.48 0.98
N GLY A 725 -29.28 23.10 1.05
CA GLY A 725 -29.79 23.98 -0.01
C GLY A 725 -30.36 23.25 -1.22
N THR A 726 -31.26 23.89 -1.92
CA THR A 726 -32.06 23.32 -3.02
C THR A 726 -31.18 22.90 -4.21
N CYS A 727 -30.25 23.78 -4.60
CA CYS A 727 -29.36 23.58 -5.74
C CYS A 727 -27.92 23.30 -5.32
N SER A 728 -27.77 22.40 -4.34
CA SER A 728 -26.44 21.97 -3.86
C SER A 728 -25.70 21.08 -4.88
N PRO A 729 -24.38 20.91 -4.78
CA PRO A 729 -23.61 19.98 -5.64
C PRO A 729 -24.04 18.50 -5.55
N LEU A 730 -24.98 18.16 -4.66
CA LEU A 730 -25.58 16.82 -4.60
C LEU A 730 -26.76 16.64 -5.56
N TYR A 731 -27.16 17.69 -6.26
CA TYR A 731 -28.24 17.68 -7.25
C TYR A 731 -27.65 17.84 -8.65
N LEU A 732 -27.70 16.79 -9.47
CA LEU A 732 -27.03 16.72 -10.78
C LEU A 732 -27.81 17.44 -11.87
N ASP A 733 -27.88 18.77 -11.76
CA ASP A 733 -28.45 19.63 -12.82
C ASP A 733 -27.30 20.29 -13.61
N PRO A 734 -27.29 20.25 -14.93
CA PRO A 734 -26.25 20.88 -15.74
C PRO A 734 -26.25 22.42 -15.64
N SER A 735 -27.31 23.02 -15.15
CA SER A 735 -27.45 24.46 -14.96
C SER A 735 -28.02 24.81 -13.60
N ARG A 736 -27.22 25.54 -12.79
CA ARG A 736 -27.71 26.06 -11.51
C ARG A 736 -28.86 27.04 -11.65
N ASP A 737 -28.84 27.85 -12.70
CA ASP A 737 -29.95 28.78 -12.99
C ASP A 737 -31.24 28.02 -13.27
N ASP A 738 -31.16 26.89 -13.99
CA ASP A 738 -32.31 26.01 -14.26
C ASP A 738 -32.78 25.33 -12.97
N CYS A 739 -31.88 24.88 -12.13
CA CYS A 739 -32.20 24.34 -10.81
C CYS A 739 -32.94 25.38 -9.94
N PHE A 740 -32.46 26.61 -9.86
CA PHE A 740 -33.12 27.68 -9.09
C PHE A 740 -34.48 28.07 -9.70
N ALA A 741 -34.58 28.14 -11.04
CA ALA A 741 -35.84 28.44 -11.74
C ALA A 741 -36.94 27.41 -11.44
N HIS A 742 -36.57 26.15 -11.22
CA HIS A 742 -37.48 25.04 -10.90
C HIS A 742 -37.49 24.64 -9.43
N ASN A 743 -36.87 25.45 -8.55
CA ASN A 743 -36.80 25.18 -7.11
C ASN A 743 -36.32 23.75 -6.78
N GLY A 744 -35.26 23.26 -7.47
CA GLY A 744 -34.64 21.95 -7.23
C GLY A 744 -35.45 20.76 -7.83
N ASP A 745 -36.39 21.02 -8.76
CA ASP A 745 -37.13 19.99 -9.50
C ASP A 745 -37.01 20.25 -11.02
N SER A 746 -35.79 20.42 -11.49
CA SER A 746 -35.48 20.67 -12.86
C SER A 746 -35.65 19.41 -13.72
N PRO A 747 -36.35 19.51 -14.90
CA PRO A 747 -36.45 18.38 -15.83
C PRO A 747 -35.12 18.01 -16.48
N ASN A 748 -34.10 18.89 -16.33
CA ASN A 748 -32.79 18.71 -16.90
C ASN A 748 -31.83 17.97 -15.95
N ALA A 749 -32.17 17.78 -14.68
CA ALA A 749 -31.37 17.05 -13.73
C ALA A 749 -31.33 15.54 -14.00
N TRP A 750 -30.23 14.92 -13.76
CA TRP A 750 -30.10 13.45 -13.67
C TRP A 750 -30.50 12.96 -12.26
N PRO A 751 -31.33 11.91 -12.15
CA PRO A 751 -31.59 11.28 -10.88
C PRO A 751 -30.31 10.77 -10.26
N ALA A 752 -30.00 11.20 -9.04
CA ALA A 752 -28.80 10.82 -8.34
C ALA A 752 -29.07 10.64 -6.84
N ALA A 753 -28.46 9.64 -6.25
CA ALA A 753 -28.47 9.39 -4.82
C ALA A 753 -27.08 9.70 -4.26
N ALA A 754 -27.01 10.57 -3.25
CA ALA A 754 -25.72 11.04 -2.72
C ALA A 754 -25.74 11.20 -1.19
N LYS A 755 -24.56 11.00 -0.57
CA LYS A 755 -24.31 11.22 0.85
C LYS A 755 -22.93 11.81 1.06
N THR A 756 -22.88 12.89 1.85
CA THR A 756 -21.65 13.52 2.34
C THR A 756 -21.15 12.85 3.61
N GLY A 757 -19.86 12.97 3.86
CA GLY A 757 -19.21 12.59 5.10
C GLY A 757 -18.19 13.65 5.47
N THR A 758 -18.11 14.01 6.76
CA THR A 758 -17.06 14.85 7.31
C THR A 758 -16.45 14.09 8.49
N GLY A 759 -15.13 13.85 8.40
CA GLY A 759 -14.36 13.18 9.43
C GLY A 759 -14.18 14.04 10.68
N GLN A 760 -13.63 13.47 11.74
CA GLN A 760 -13.34 14.20 12.97
C GLN A 760 -12.31 15.31 12.70
N ASP A 761 -12.51 16.47 13.35
CA ASP A 761 -11.62 17.62 13.25
C ASP A 761 -11.42 18.15 11.82
N PHE A 762 -12.37 17.95 10.90
CA PHE A 762 -12.28 18.38 9.49
C PHE A 762 -11.03 17.86 8.78
N ARG A 763 -10.66 16.59 8.99
CA ARG A 763 -9.46 15.99 8.36
C ARG A 763 -9.78 15.30 7.06
N ASP A 764 -10.97 14.74 6.93
CA ASP A 764 -11.39 13.90 5.83
C ASP A 764 -12.80 14.29 5.39
N ASP A 765 -12.97 14.66 4.14
CA ASP A 765 -14.25 14.93 3.54
C ASP A 765 -14.58 13.94 2.46
N TRP A 766 -15.84 13.55 2.43
CA TRP A 766 -16.32 12.53 1.52
C TRP A 766 -17.60 12.95 0.83
N THR A 767 -17.73 12.54 -0.44
CA THR A 767 -19.02 12.47 -1.12
C THR A 767 -19.09 11.17 -1.90
N LEU A 768 -20.05 10.34 -1.54
CA LEU A 768 -20.33 9.09 -2.25
C LEU A 768 -21.75 9.12 -2.78
N GLY A 769 -21.92 8.62 -3.98
CA GLY A 769 -23.24 8.59 -4.61
C GLY A 769 -23.23 7.85 -5.93
N TYR A 770 -24.41 7.76 -6.52
CA TYR A 770 -24.60 7.00 -7.75
C TYR A 770 -25.77 7.56 -8.57
N THR A 771 -25.72 7.29 -9.84
CA THR A 771 -26.78 7.46 -10.83
C THR A 771 -27.34 6.10 -11.22
N MET A 772 -27.98 6.01 -12.37
CA MET A 772 -28.40 4.71 -12.95
C MET A 772 -27.26 3.95 -13.63
N ASP A 773 -26.13 4.59 -13.89
CA ASP A 773 -25.05 4.00 -14.68
C ASP A 773 -23.73 3.91 -13.90
N TYR A 774 -23.45 4.91 -13.07
CA TYR A 774 -22.18 5.01 -12.37
C TYR A 774 -22.32 5.19 -10.87
N THR A 775 -21.39 4.62 -10.12
CA THR A 775 -21.16 4.91 -8.70
C THR A 775 -19.82 5.64 -8.56
N MET A 776 -19.82 6.76 -7.83
CA MET A 776 -18.65 7.57 -7.61
C MET A 776 -18.43 7.84 -6.13
N GLY A 777 -17.16 7.67 -5.71
CA GLY A 777 -16.64 8.15 -4.43
C GLY A 777 -15.58 9.21 -4.64
N VAL A 778 -15.65 10.28 -3.85
CA VAL A 778 -14.64 11.35 -3.77
C VAL A 778 -14.25 11.53 -2.32
N TRP A 779 -12.96 11.63 -2.08
CA TRP A 779 -12.34 12.07 -0.83
C TRP A 779 -11.59 13.38 -1.07
N ALA A 780 -11.62 14.29 -0.10
CA ALA A 780 -10.84 15.53 -0.07
C ALA A 780 -10.24 15.72 1.32
N GLY A 781 -8.97 16.11 1.40
CA GLY A 781 -8.22 16.22 2.64
C GLY A 781 -6.72 16.40 2.44
N ASN A 782 -5.95 16.15 3.50
CA ASN A 782 -4.50 16.22 3.49
C ASN A 782 -3.88 14.82 3.71
N ASN A 783 -2.84 14.47 2.93
CA ASN A 783 -2.19 13.16 3.06
C ASN A 783 -1.58 12.93 4.45
N ASP A 784 -1.09 13.98 5.09
CA ASP A 784 -0.49 13.97 6.41
C ASP A 784 -1.50 14.04 7.57
N HIS A 785 -2.81 13.94 7.28
CA HIS A 785 -3.91 14.06 8.24
C HIS A 785 -3.99 15.41 8.98
N THR A 786 -3.36 16.48 8.48
CA THR A 786 -3.57 17.82 9.06
C THR A 786 -5.01 18.28 8.84
N PRO A 787 -5.63 18.94 9.83
CA PRO A 787 -7.00 19.43 9.70
C PRO A 787 -7.14 20.49 8.60
N MET A 788 -8.26 20.45 7.90
CA MET A 788 -8.71 21.55 7.06
C MET A 788 -9.44 22.61 7.88
N VAL A 789 -9.64 23.80 7.31
CA VAL A 789 -10.32 24.91 7.99
C VAL A 789 -11.71 25.10 7.39
N ARG A 790 -12.76 24.75 8.15
CA ARG A 790 -14.17 24.93 7.75
C ARG A 790 -14.60 24.22 6.48
N ILE A 791 -13.90 23.15 6.10
CA ILE A 791 -14.26 22.32 4.96
C ILE A 791 -15.14 21.17 5.45
N ASP A 792 -16.17 20.85 4.71
CA ASP A 792 -17.09 19.74 4.94
C ASP A 792 -17.39 19.01 3.61
N GLY A 793 -18.06 17.87 3.68
CA GLY A 793 -18.28 17.02 2.48
C GLY A 793 -19.03 17.70 1.35
N ILE A 794 -19.80 18.78 1.62
CA ILE A 794 -20.51 19.54 0.59
C ILE A 794 -19.60 20.57 -0.12
N THR A 795 -18.56 21.05 0.58
CA THR A 795 -17.65 22.06 0.08
C THR A 795 -16.35 21.44 -0.42
N GLY A 796 -15.82 20.40 0.22
CA GLY A 796 -14.55 19.75 -0.14
C GLY A 796 -14.67 18.73 -1.27
N ALA A 797 -15.58 17.75 -1.16
CA ALA A 797 -15.66 16.61 -2.06
C ALA A 797 -16.80 16.71 -3.11
N ALA A 798 -17.93 17.31 -2.73
CA ALA A 798 -19.13 17.31 -3.59
C ALA A 798 -18.98 18.07 -4.92
N PRO A 799 -18.25 19.19 -5.03
CA PRO A 799 -18.08 19.87 -6.32
C PRO A 799 -17.37 19.01 -7.36
N THR A 800 -16.34 18.24 -6.94
CA THR A 800 -15.67 17.28 -7.82
C THR A 800 -16.62 16.15 -8.22
N TRP A 801 -17.38 15.59 -7.27
CA TRP A 801 -18.39 14.56 -7.54
C TRP A 801 -19.44 15.02 -8.56
N TYR A 802 -19.96 16.23 -8.37
CA TYR A 802 -20.97 16.86 -9.25
C TYR A 802 -20.46 17.00 -10.68
N ARG A 803 -19.32 17.67 -10.89
CA ARG A 803 -18.76 17.92 -12.22
C ARG A 803 -18.44 16.62 -12.96
N SER A 804 -17.88 15.68 -12.24
CA SER A 804 -17.44 14.41 -12.81
C SER A 804 -18.61 13.53 -13.25
N LEU A 805 -19.65 13.41 -12.42
CA LEU A 805 -20.82 12.62 -12.81
C LEU A 805 -21.66 13.30 -13.88
N LEU A 806 -21.80 14.62 -13.88
CA LEU A 806 -22.45 15.32 -15.00
C LEU A 806 -21.74 15.02 -16.32
N TYR A 807 -20.40 15.01 -16.32
CA TYR A 807 -19.66 14.68 -17.54
C TYR A 807 -19.85 13.21 -17.94
N ALA A 808 -19.81 12.29 -16.99
CA ALA A 808 -20.00 10.87 -17.25
C ALA A 808 -21.39 10.57 -17.84
N GLU A 809 -22.42 11.24 -17.32
CA GLU A 809 -23.83 11.02 -17.68
C GLU A 809 -24.31 11.76 -18.94
N GLN A 810 -23.60 12.82 -19.38
CA GLN A 810 -24.07 13.72 -20.46
C GLN A 810 -24.40 13.00 -21.77
N LYS A 811 -23.78 11.85 -22.03
CA LYS A 811 -24.01 11.05 -23.25
C LYS A 811 -25.03 9.91 -23.03
N LEU A 812 -25.54 9.74 -21.80
CA LEU A 812 -26.43 8.66 -21.43
C LEU A 812 -27.87 9.13 -21.28
N PRO A 813 -28.86 8.25 -21.43
CA PRO A 813 -30.26 8.61 -21.25
C PRO A 813 -30.57 8.84 -19.77
N LYS A 814 -31.33 9.89 -19.45
CA LYS A 814 -31.82 10.11 -18.09
C LYS A 814 -32.83 9.02 -17.70
N ARG A 815 -32.58 8.31 -16.65
CA ARG A 815 -33.43 7.22 -16.15
C ARG A 815 -33.66 7.37 -14.65
N ALA A 816 -34.93 7.24 -14.22
CA ALA A 816 -35.25 7.20 -12.80
C ALA A 816 -34.87 5.83 -12.19
N PHE A 817 -34.55 5.83 -10.91
CA PHE A 817 -34.34 4.59 -10.19
C PHE A 817 -35.59 3.72 -10.19
N PRO A 818 -35.53 2.44 -10.61
CA PRO A 818 -36.68 1.58 -10.71
C PRO A 818 -37.20 1.22 -9.31
N THR A 819 -38.52 1.31 -9.14
CA THR A 819 -39.18 0.85 -7.92
C THR A 819 -39.32 -0.68 -8.00
N PRO A 820 -38.69 -1.45 -7.07
CA PRO A 820 -38.77 -2.91 -7.11
C PRO A 820 -40.20 -3.40 -6.77
N SER A 821 -40.51 -4.59 -7.24
CA SER A 821 -41.78 -5.25 -6.87
C SER A 821 -41.88 -5.43 -5.36
N GLY A 822 -43.12 -5.39 -4.84
CA GLY A 822 -43.36 -5.51 -3.39
C GLY A 822 -43.14 -4.23 -2.60
N MET A 823 -43.07 -3.08 -3.26
CA MET A 823 -43.06 -1.75 -2.62
C MET A 823 -44.42 -1.04 -2.81
N GLN A 824 -44.82 -0.25 -1.83
CA GLN A 824 -45.97 0.65 -1.89
C GLN A 824 -45.65 2.02 -1.30
N LYS A 825 -46.19 3.08 -1.86
CA LYS A 825 -46.11 4.42 -1.25
C LYS A 825 -47.40 4.69 -0.49
N ALA A 826 -47.27 5.07 0.78
CA ALA A 826 -48.41 5.30 1.68
C ALA A 826 -48.14 6.44 2.63
N THR A 827 -49.24 7.05 3.13
CA THR A 827 -49.16 8.03 4.22
C THR A 827 -49.12 7.29 5.56
N TYR A 828 -48.20 7.71 6.44
CA TYR A 828 -47.98 7.10 7.75
C TYR A 828 -47.79 8.19 8.79
N THR A 829 -48.45 7.96 9.95
CA THR A 829 -48.34 8.89 11.10
C THR A 829 -47.71 8.14 12.25
N SER A 830 -46.63 8.65 12.82
CA SER A 830 -45.93 8.13 13.97
C SER A 830 -45.51 9.27 14.89
N ASN A 831 -45.76 9.19 16.20
CA ASN A 831 -45.36 10.19 17.18
C ASN A 831 -45.75 11.66 16.81
N GLY A 832 -46.92 11.82 16.18
CA GLY A 832 -47.43 13.14 15.75
C GLY A 832 -46.85 13.65 14.42
N VAL A 833 -45.92 12.91 13.81
CA VAL A 833 -45.33 13.25 12.49
C VAL A 833 -46.04 12.45 11.43
N THR A 834 -46.59 13.11 10.43
CA THR A 834 -47.25 12.49 9.26
C THR A 834 -46.38 12.69 8.01
N SER A 835 -46.04 11.61 7.31
CA SER A 835 -45.26 11.64 6.09
C SER A 835 -45.77 10.63 5.06
N SER A 836 -45.54 10.90 3.78
CA SER A 836 -45.79 9.95 2.70
C SER A 836 -44.48 9.31 2.27
N ASP A 837 -44.38 7.99 2.36
CA ASP A 837 -43.12 7.30 2.11
C ASP A 837 -43.30 5.91 1.52
N TRP A 838 -42.17 5.23 1.27
CA TRP A 838 -42.11 3.87 0.72
C TRP A 838 -42.07 2.80 1.83
N PHE A 839 -42.88 1.76 1.64
CA PHE A 839 -43.08 0.63 2.53
C PHE A 839 -43.02 -0.67 1.74
N LEU A 840 -42.75 -1.77 2.44
CA LEU A 840 -43.03 -3.08 1.89
C LEU A 840 -44.56 -3.22 1.65
N ALA A 841 -44.96 -3.83 0.52
CA ALA A 841 -46.34 -4.05 0.21
C ALA A 841 -47.02 -4.96 1.25
N GLY A 842 -48.17 -4.54 1.78
CA GLY A 842 -48.90 -5.23 2.84
C GLY A 842 -49.52 -4.26 3.83
N PRO A 843 -49.99 -4.74 4.97
CA PRO A 843 -50.50 -3.86 6.01
C PRO A 843 -49.37 -2.98 6.56
N LEU A 844 -49.70 -1.70 6.75
CA LEU A 844 -48.75 -0.76 7.33
C LEU A 844 -48.43 -1.17 8.77
N PRO A 845 -47.17 -0.99 9.20
CA PRO A 845 -46.76 -1.27 10.54
C PRO A 845 -47.55 -0.41 11.56
N PRO A 846 -47.79 -0.87 12.80
CA PRO A 846 -48.46 -0.07 13.83
C PRO A 846 -47.67 1.19 14.14
N PRO A 847 -48.35 2.31 14.51
CA PRO A 847 -47.76 3.66 14.58
C PRO A 847 -46.69 3.88 15.67
N ASN A 848 -46.36 2.95 16.51
CA ASN A 848 -45.46 3.12 17.69
C ASN A 848 -44.30 2.09 17.76
N ILE A 849 -43.89 1.46 16.65
CA ILE A 849 -42.80 0.48 16.68
C ILE A 849 -41.46 1.08 17.11
N GLY A 850 -41.27 2.42 16.94
CA GLY A 850 -39.99 3.10 17.22
C GLY A 850 -39.69 3.40 18.69
N ASN A 851 -40.61 3.24 19.63
CA ASN A 851 -40.38 3.55 21.04
C ASN A 851 -39.97 2.36 21.92
N SER A 852 -39.82 1.17 21.36
CA SER A 852 -39.30 -0.02 22.07
C SER A 852 -37.79 -0.21 21.86
N GLY A 853 -37.03 0.88 21.77
CA GLY A 853 -35.58 0.84 21.90
C GLY A 853 -35.15 0.47 23.33
N PRO A 854 -33.94 -0.11 23.52
CA PRO A 854 -33.43 -0.42 24.84
C PRO A 854 -33.51 0.79 25.74
N THR A 855 -33.82 0.55 27.01
CA THR A 855 -34.04 1.52 28.06
C THR A 855 -33.05 2.66 28.00
N VAL A 856 -33.54 3.86 27.62
CA VAL A 856 -32.79 5.11 27.78
C VAL A 856 -32.49 5.22 29.26
N VAL A 857 -31.25 5.25 29.68
CA VAL A 857 -30.87 5.54 31.03
C VAL A 857 -31.42 6.94 31.34
N PRO A 858 -32.26 7.09 32.38
CA PRO A 858 -32.84 8.41 32.66
C PRO A 858 -31.72 9.42 32.86
N CYS A 859 -31.84 10.56 32.23
CA CYS A 859 -30.97 11.68 32.40
C CYS A 859 -31.01 12.14 33.87
N ILE A 860 -29.88 12.13 34.58
CA ILE A 860 -29.73 12.75 35.89
C ILE A 860 -29.25 14.17 35.64
N VAL A 861 -30.10 15.13 35.93
CA VAL A 861 -29.83 16.56 35.76
C VAL A 861 -28.77 17.00 36.78
N TYR A 862 -27.61 17.45 36.25
CA TYR A 862 -26.67 18.27 37.02
C TYR A 862 -26.62 19.66 36.37
N HIS A 863 -27.13 20.67 37.14
CA HIS A 863 -27.08 22.07 36.76
C HIS A 863 -25.73 22.66 37.14
N ASP A 864 -24.97 23.22 36.16
CA ASP A 864 -23.98 24.27 36.49
C ASP A 864 -23.47 25.12 35.33
N ASP A 865 -23.82 24.83 34.04
CA ASP A 865 -23.36 25.67 32.90
C ASP A 865 -24.45 25.89 31.84
N PRO A 866 -24.97 27.14 31.69
CA PRO A 866 -26.02 27.50 30.74
C PRO A 866 -25.62 27.41 29.27
N ASN A 867 -24.33 27.16 28.96
CA ASN A 867 -23.83 26.99 27.60
C ASN A 867 -23.54 25.51 27.27
N ASN A 868 -23.77 24.59 28.19
CA ASN A 868 -23.56 23.17 27.94
C ASN A 868 -24.87 22.54 27.47
N PRO A 869 -24.99 22.03 26.25
CA PRO A 869 -26.21 21.39 25.74
C PRO A 869 -26.64 20.14 26.54
N TRP A 870 -25.81 19.65 27.44
CA TRP A 870 -26.05 18.49 28.31
C TRP A 870 -26.63 18.87 29.68
N ASP A 871 -26.79 20.18 29.99
CA ASP A 871 -27.38 20.63 31.22
C ASP A 871 -28.90 20.40 31.31
N PHE A 872 -29.50 19.95 30.21
CA PHE A 872 -30.93 19.53 30.19
C PHE A 872 -31.06 18.01 30.33
N CYS A 873 -30.00 17.34 30.56
CA CYS A 873 -29.91 15.93 30.85
C CYS A 873 -29.17 15.69 32.16
#